data_bd6f9f95a6dd6b0d61ffc89f3c342f6e
#
_entry.id   bd6f9f95a6dd6b0d61ffc89f3c342f6e
#
_cell.length_a   1.000
_cell.length_b   1.000
_cell.length_c   1.000
_cell.angle_alpha   90.00
_cell.angle_beta   90.00
_cell.angle_gamma   90.00
#
_symmetry.space_group_name_H-M   'P 1'
#
loop_
_entity.id
_entity.type
_entity.pdbx_description
1 polymer ?
#
loop_
_entity_poly.entity_id
_entity_poly.type
_entity_poly.pdbx_seq_one_letter_code
_entity_poly.pdbx_strand_id
1 'polypeptide(L)'
;MVKPLQAPGSEWIETFRCRSRVDLHHGWWRCGDQERRSVLADPWGRLHRPDWAERGLLIWPRGGNWLHLEQTLVCPKSWTQASASCERLVLSWWADAVRLRVDGVLVHEGDLFDTRCRWLLPEDWRRGEGLRIQLELRSPCHDDGALIQSALVQEPLIAHCDPDRALLPEALELSLARGESLPDAVLSCDPMASEAIALVDRHLAACPKPVGAVHWLGHAHLDLAWLWPVADTWQAAERTFCSALDLMERYPELHFAHSTPALYAWVERHRPALHARIQQASREGRWEPINGPWVETDCVLVSTASLSRQFSLGQEDSQRRFPEWRHDLAWLPDSFGFAAGLPAVAAANGVRWFCTHKLAWNATNRFPHRLFRWRSRGGAEVLALMLPGIGTDGDPVAIATEQRDFQSATGVEQAIWLPGVGDHGGGPTAEMLEQLRLWDGQPQAVTQQPGTLRAYLDHLEPWCSTLPVWRDELYLELHRGCATSRPDQKRHNRSLERLLREAELAAALLGPRAKALMPSHEQASDWRPLLFQQFHDILPGTSIPEVFEQAEPIWRDARRRAARGRDQLLGHLFSSHQDGLVSDPHRSHWTWCGLQPLAHWSPLLRLPQGHWSSAGQLLPEQAAPSGGVWVQLPCCEGVCALPLQRSHAPLGSALPVRHPVSVEVLSSGVWRLSNGVVSADVSAHGLIQLRDANGVPQLSEPMRLLRFSDRGEFWDAWDLAADYRQHPLPMAANWSAEFVESGPLTARIVLRTVAGLSKVRLDLLLQADSPWIEAQLSVYWQQTHELLRLELPLKSPAVRWAADTSGGVIERPAQAFTPFEQERWEVPVISWLAAEAEAPGGGLAVLLDGPQGVDASANHLGVSLLRGPTWPDPSADHGWHRHRLAFMPAMLGWNRSGVAQAAIRFREPGWMGPVALDQRWQGLPALPIGLVPISIRSAQGDGQSDKAVQIELLNPGPARQRWCPGSDWRLSCAKSSDRKTVWEVHPGELTTLLLENVQSS
;
A
#
# COMPACT_ATOMS: atom_id res chain seq x y z
N MET A 1 -20.63 -5.76 10.26
CA MET A 1 -21.75 -5.27 9.40
C MET A 1 -23.05 -5.42 10.16
N VAL A 2 -23.75 -4.32 10.40
CA VAL A 2 -25.10 -4.34 10.98
C VAL A 2 -26.00 -5.09 9.99
N LYS A 3 -26.75 -6.11 10.49
CA LYS A 3 -27.78 -6.76 9.67
C LYS A 3 -28.65 -5.66 9.03
N PRO A 4 -28.81 -5.62 7.70
CA PRO A 4 -29.77 -4.71 7.13
C PRO A 4 -31.14 -5.01 7.75
N LEU A 5 -31.85 -3.97 8.16
CA LEU A 5 -33.24 -4.09 8.55
C LEU A 5 -33.96 -4.84 7.41
N GLN A 6 -34.49 -6.02 7.73
CA GLN A 6 -35.24 -6.81 6.75
C GLN A 6 -36.40 -5.93 6.24
N ALA A 7 -36.45 -5.72 4.95
CA ALA A 7 -37.55 -4.96 4.35
C ALA A 7 -38.89 -5.65 4.66
N PRO A 8 -39.97 -4.92 4.89
CA PRO A 8 -41.28 -5.52 5.06
C PRO A 8 -41.61 -6.44 3.88
N GLY A 9 -41.91 -7.71 4.17
CA GLY A 9 -42.15 -8.71 3.15
C GLY A 9 -41.02 -9.70 2.88
N SER A 10 -39.81 -9.50 3.41
CA SER A 10 -38.70 -10.45 3.23
C SER A 10 -39.01 -11.84 3.72
N GLU A 11 -39.67 -11.99 4.87
CA GLU A 11 -40.08 -13.27 5.43
C GLU A 11 -41.10 -13.97 4.54
N TRP A 12 -42.04 -13.22 3.94
CA TRP A 12 -42.99 -13.70 2.97
C TRP A 12 -42.30 -14.24 1.73
N ILE A 13 -41.35 -13.52 1.18
CA ILE A 13 -40.56 -13.92 0.00
C ILE A 13 -39.76 -15.20 0.31
N GLU A 14 -39.10 -15.29 1.48
CA GLU A 14 -38.34 -16.49 1.85
C GLU A 14 -39.26 -17.73 1.96
N THR A 15 -40.45 -17.55 2.50
CA THR A 15 -41.45 -18.65 2.52
C THR A 15 -41.90 -18.99 1.10
N PHE A 16 -42.15 -18.00 0.24
CA PHE A 16 -42.53 -18.16 -1.16
C PHE A 16 -41.42 -18.85 -1.97
N ARG A 17 -40.15 -18.56 -1.66
CA ARG A 17 -38.97 -19.19 -2.26
C ARG A 17 -38.91 -20.69 -2.04
N CYS A 18 -39.49 -21.20 -0.96
CA CYS A 18 -39.57 -22.63 -0.68
C CYS A 18 -40.34 -23.42 -1.74
N ARG A 19 -41.04 -22.75 -2.68
CA ARG A 19 -41.69 -23.42 -3.83
C ARG A 19 -40.66 -23.89 -4.88
N SER A 20 -39.58 -23.13 -5.09
CA SER A 20 -38.55 -23.41 -6.08
C SER A 20 -37.17 -23.68 -5.46
N ARG A 21 -37.10 -23.65 -4.12
CA ARG A 21 -35.82 -23.88 -3.41
C ARG A 21 -36.06 -24.64 -2.11
N VAL A 22 -35.19 -25.62 -1.85
CA VAL A 22 -35.15 -26.37 -0.59
C VAL A 22 -33.78 -26.18 0.04
N ASP A 23 -33.73 -25.63 1.24
CA ASP A 23 -32.51 -25.52 2.02
C ASP A 23 -32.08 -26.90 2.51
N LEU A 24 -30.85 -27.28 2.25
CA LEU A 24 -30.23 -28.53 2.63
C LEU A 24 -29.27 -28.37 3.81
N HIS A 25 -29.02 -27.12 4.23
CA HIS A 25 -27.90 -26.78 5.10
C HIS A 25 -27.90 -27.58 6.41
N HIS A 26 -29.03 -27.70 7.02
CA HIS A 26 -29.18 -28.42 8.29
C HIS A 26 -29.46 -29.92 8.13
N GLY A 27 -29.65 -30.42 6.91
CA GLY A 27 -29.93 -31.84 6.62
C GLY A 27 -28.69 -32.73 6.53
N TRP A 28 -27.52 -32.16 6.61
CA TRP A 28 -26.27 -32.91 6.48
C TRP A 28 -25.94 -33.75 7.71
N TRP A 29 -25.35 -34.90 7.44
CA TRP A 29 -24.75 -35.77 8.42
C TRP A 29 -23.25 -35.73 8.31
N ARG A 30 -22.57 -35.50 9.42
CA ARG A 30 -21.13 -35.63 9.52
C ARG A 30 -20.75 -37.11 9.62
N CYS A 31 -19.86 -37.53 8.75
CA CYS A 31 -19.32 -38.89 8.76
C CYS A 31 -17.90 -38.86 9.33
N GLY A 32 -17.63 -39.62 10.39
CA GLY A 32 -16.32 -39.90 10.95
C GLY A 32 -16.03 -41.39 10.91
N ASP A 33 -14.81 -41.78 11.29
CA ASP A 33 -14.32 -43.18 11.20
C ASP A 33 -15.18 -44.18 11.97
N GLN A 34 -16.00 -43.75 12.94
CA GLN A 34 -16.82 -44.61 13.77
C GLN A 34 -18.25 -44.13 14.06
N GLU A 35 -18.61 -42.89 13.71
CA GLU A 35 -19.93 -42.34 14.06
C GLU A 35 -20.46 -41.40 12.96
N ARG A 36 -21.79 -41.52 12.74
CA ARG A 36 -22.54 -40.58 11.91
C ARG A 36 -23.35 -39.65 12.83
N ARG A 37 -23.09 -38.31 12.74
CA ARG A 37 -23.77 -37.31 13.58
C ARG A 37 -24.44 -36.28 12.72
N SER A 38 -25.62 -35.81 13.10
CA SER A 38 -26.25 -34.64 12.50
C SER A 38 -25.40 -33.39 12.75
N VAL A 39 -25.20 -32.57 11.76
CA VAL A 39 -24.45 -31.29 11.91
C VAL A 39 -25.10 -30.37 12.93
N LEU A 40 -26.43 -30.46 13.14
CA LEU A 40 -27.16 -29.74 14.19
C LEU A 40 -26.79 -30.17 15.62
N ALA A 41 -26.31 -31.38 15.79
CA ALA A 41 -25.98 -31.96 17.09
C ALA A 41 -24.47 -31.93 17.42
N ASP A 42 -23.65 -31.43 16.52
CA ASP A 42 -22.18 -31.45 16.64
C ASP A 42 -21.61 -30.03 16.75
N PRO A 43 -21.50 -29.49 17.99
CA PRO A 43 -20.90 -28.20 18.18
C PRO A 43 -19.39 -28.24 17.83
N TRP A 44 -19.00 -27.40 16.91
CA TRP A 44 -17.60 -27.26 16.44
C TRP A 44 -16.76 -26.47 17.43
N GLY A 45 -16.33 -26.83 18.49
CA GLY A 45 -15.36 -26.22 19.37
C GLY A 45 -15.18 -24.69 19.28
N ARG A 46 -14.02 -24.17 19.69
CA ARG A 46 -13.67 -22.74 19.53
C ARG A 46 -13.25 -22.44 18.09
N LEU A 47 -14.06 -21.68 17.39
CA LEU A 47 -13.83 -21.23 16.03
C LEU A 47 -13.21 -19.82 16.04
N HIS A 48 -12.41 -19.51 15.03
CA HIS A 48 -11.81 -18.18 14.86
C HIS A 48 -12.73 -17.18 14.17
N ARG A 49 -13.81 -17.66 13.55
CA ARG A 49 -14.77 -16.86 12.79
C ARG A 49 -16.17 -16.89 13.41
N PRO A 50 -16.37 -16.27 14.59
CA PRO A 50 -17.67 -16.23 15.25
C PRO A 50 -18.75 -15.52 14.41
N ASP A 51 -18.38 -14.55 13.59
CA ASP A 51 -19.25 -13.86 12.64
C ASP A 51 -19.91 -14.81 11.63
N TRP A 52 -19.23 -15.88 11.22
CA TRP A 52 -19.79 -16.91 10.35
C TRP A 52 -20.81 -17.79 11.06
N ALA A 53 -20.57 -18.12 12.32
CA ALA A 53 -21.52 -18.86 13.13
C ALA A 53 -22.83 -18.08 13.32
N GLU A 54 -22.76 -16.77 13.54
CA GLU A 54 -23.93 -15.89 13.63
C GLU A 54 -24.72 -15.85 12.31
N ARG A 55 -24.05 -16.04 11.18
CA ARG A 55 -24.67 -16.14 9.85
C ARG A 55 -25.24 -17.52 9.55
N GLY A 56 -25.11 -18.48 10.45
CA GLY A 56 -25.65 -19.85 10.31
C GLY A 56 -24.85 -20.74 9.36
N LEU A 57 -23.58 -20.41 9.05
CA LEU A 57 -22.73 -21.23 8.20
C LEU A 57 -22.31 -22.52 8.91
N LEU A 58 -22.08 -23.60 8.15
CA LEU A 58 -21.43 -24.79 8.69
C LEU A 58 -19.91 -24.58 8.67
N ILE A 59 -19.33 -24.46 9.86
CA ILE A 59 -17.92 -24.10 10.01
C ILE A 59 -17.14 -25.26 10.61
N TRP A 60 -15.89 -25.46 10.19
CA TRP A 60 -14.98 -26.39 10.83
C TRP A 60 -13.56 -25.82 10.92
N PRO A 61 -12.74 -26.30 11.91
CA PRO A 61 -11.47 -25.64 12.22
C PRO A 61 -10.47 -25.66 11.07
N ARG A 62 -9.72 -24.55 10.96
CA ARG A 62 -8.57 -24.39 10.06
C ARG A 62 -7.46 -25.42 10.29
N GLY A 63 -6.44 -25.43 9.42
CA GLY A 63 -5.27 -26.28 9.52
C GLY A 63 -5.33 -27.48 8.59
N GLY A 64 -6.06 -27.40 7.47
CA GLY A 64 -6.16 -28.46 6.47
C GLY A 64 -7.06 -29.64 6.93
N ASN A 65 -7.96 -29.38 7.87
CA ASN A 65 -8.83 -30.42 8.42
C ASN A 65 -9.94 -30.81 7.43
N TRP A 66 -10.17 -32.11 7.27
CA TRP A 66 -11.23 -32.62 6.43
C TRP A 66 -12.58 -32.72 7.17
N LEU A 67 -13.61 -32.25 6.48
CA LEU A 67 -15.01 -32.44 6.84
C LEU A 67 -15.68 -33.35 5.82
N HIS A 68 -16.30 -34.43 6.26
CA HIS A 68 -17.03 -35.36 5.42
C HIS A 68 -18.51 -35.25 5.75
N LEU A 69 -19.33 -34.88 4.79
CA LEU A 69 -20.74 -34.69 4.89
C LEU A 69 -21.48 -35.68 3.96
N GLU A 70 -22.64 -36.17 4.40
CA GLU A 70 -23.50 -37.03 3.64
C GLU A 70 -24.97 -36.64 3.79
N GLN A 71 -25.70 -36.67 2.70
CA GLN A 71 -27.15 -36.45 2.69
C GLN A 71 -27.79 -37.26 1.55
N THR A 72 -29.07 -37.64 1.71
CA THR A 72 -29.88 -38.21 0.63
C THR A 72 -30.83 -37.14 0.13
N LEU A 73 -30.73 -36.82 -1.14
CA LEU A 73 -31.60 -35.84 -1.81
C LEU A 73 -32.83 -36.55 -2.32
N VAL A 74 -33.99 -36.16 -1.79
CA VAL A 74 -35.29 -36.68 -2.22
C VAL A 74 -36.07 -35.58 -2.91
N CYS A 75 -36.66 -35.89 -4.05
CA CYS A 75 -37.43 -34.90 -4.79
C CYS A 75 -38.65 -34.42 -3.98
N PRO A 76 -38.83 -33.09 -3.76
CA PRO A 76 -40.01 -32.57 -3.12
C PRO A 76 -41.26 -32.97 -3.88
N LYS A 77 -42.31 -33.39 -3.14
CA LYS A 77 -43.58 -33.85 -3.76
C LYS A 77 -44.21 -32.80 -4.69
N SER A 78 -44.02 -31.52 -4.39
CA SER A 78 -44.48 -30.40 -5.21
C SER A 78 -43.76 -30.26 -6.57
N TRP A 79 -42.58 -30.86 -6.70
CA TRP A 79 -41.76 -30.76 -7.94
C TRP A 79 -41.94 -31.98 -8.88
N THR A 80 -42.52 -33.04 -8.42
CA THR A 80 -42.68 -34.26 -9.22
C THR A 80 -43.52 -34.11 -10.49
N GLN A 81 -44.32 -33.04 -10.61
CA GLN A 81 -45.20 -32.77 -11.74
C GLN A 81 -44.75 -31.60 -12.62
N ALA A 82 -43.64 -30.94 -12.34
CA ALA A 82 -43.16 -29.82 -13.10
C ALA A 82 -42.58 -30.30 -14.46
N SER A 83 -43.17 -29.85 -15.59
CA SER A 83 -42.82 -30.37 -16.93
C SER A 83 -41.74 -29.53 -17.68
N ALA A 84 -41.43 -28.31 -17.24
CA ALA A 84 -40.57 -27.40 -17.95
C ALA A 84 -39.44 -26.80 -17.08
N SER A 85 -38.97 -27.54 -16.09
CA SER A 85 -37.89 -27.11 -15.19
C SER A 85 -36.77 -28.16 -15.12
N CYS A 86 -35.59 -27.71 -14.74
CA CYS A 86 -34.48 -28.56 -14.32
C CYS A 86 -34.19 -28.28 -12.85
N GLU A 87 -33.65 -29.25 -12.15
CA GLU A 87 -33.26 -29.13 -10.75
C GLU A 87 -31.77 -29.17 -10.63
N ARG A 88 -31.26 -28.29 -9.75
CA ARG A 88 -29.83 -28.20 -9.47
C ARG A 88 -29.56 -28.34 -7.96
N LEU A 89 -28.48 -29.03 -7.65
CA LEU A 89 -27.82 -28.93 -6.35
C LEU A 89 -26.87 -27.71 -6.40
N VAL A 90 -27.16 -26.72 -5.57
CA VAL A 90 -26.37 -25.50 -5.45
C VAL A 90 -25.60 -25.57 -4.14
N LEU A 91 -24.26 -25.49 -4.25
CA LEU A 91 -23.32 -25.47 -3.13
C LEU A 91 -22.41 -24.29 -3.25
N SER A 92 -22.04 -23.68 -2.13
CA SER A 92 -20.91 -22.75 -2.06
C SER A 92 -20.11 -22.95 -0.78
N TRP A 93 -18.82 -22.70 -0.85
CA TRP A 93 -17.89 -23.03 0.22
C TRP A 93 -16.72 -22.06 0.32
N TRP A 94 -16.08 -22.09 1.48
CA TRP A 94 -14.74 -21.59 1.73
C TRP A 94 -13.89 -22.79 2.18
N ALA A 95 -13.21 -23.42 1.24
CA ALA A 95 -12.48 -24.66 1.43
C ALA A 95 -11.32 -24.77 0.44
N ASP A 96 -10.20 -25.27 0.89
CA ASP A 96 -8.98 -25.47 0.12
C ASP A 96 -9.08 -26.62 -0.89
N ALA A 97 -9.96 -27.58 -0.60
CA ALA A 97 -10.33 -28.64 -1.53
C ALA A 97 -11.74 -29.12 -1.26
N VAL A 98 -12.51 -29.38 -2.31
CA VAL A 98 -13.88 -29.91 -2.25
C VAL A 98 -14.03 -31.03 -3.26
N ARG A 99 -14.75 -32.10 -2.85
CA ARG A 99 -15.14 -33.17 -3.73
C ARG A 99 -16.61 -33.52 -3.50
N LEU A 100 -17.40 -33.40 -4.56
CA LEU A 100 -18.79 -33.78 -4.57
C LEU A 100 -18.93 -35.12 -5.28
N ARG A 101 -19.50 -36.09 -4.57
CA ARG A 101 -19.87 -37.42 -5.10
C ARG A 101 -21.37 -37.63 -5.05
N VAL A 102 -21.90 -38.16 -6.12
CA VAL A 102 -23.30 -38.56 -6.23
C VAL A 102 -23.33 -40.05 -6.48
N ASP A 103 -23.99 -40.80 -5.59
CA ASP A 103 -24.01 -42.29 -5.58
C ASP A 103 -22.60 -42.89 -5.75
N GLY A 104 -21.60 -42.26 -5.11
CA GLY A 104 -20.20 -42.67 -5.14
C GLY A 104 -19.41 -42.19 -6.36
N VAL A 105 -20.03 -41.62 -7.38
CA VAL A 105 -19.36 -41.05 -8.57
C VAL A 105 -18.93 -39.62 -8.28
N LEU A 106 -17.67 -39.30 -8.54
CA LEU A 106 -17.16 -37.92 -8.47
C LEU A 106 -17.78 -37.09 -9.59
N VAL A 107 -18.51 -36.03 -9.25
CA VAL A 107 -19.23 -35.18 -10.22
C VAL A 107 -18.69 -33.73 -10.24
N HIS A 108 -18.02 -33.29 -9.17
CA HIS A 108 -17.40 -31.98 -9.10
C HIS A 108 -16.22 -31.98 -8.15
N GLU A 109 -15.16 -31.26 -8.49
CA GLU A 109 -14.07 -30.88 -7.60
C GLU A 109 -13.95 -29.35 -7.60
N GLY A 110 -13.73 -28.77 -6.42
CA GLY A 110 -13.57 -27.33 -6.25
C GLY A 110 -12.53 -27.00 -5.20
N ASP A 111 -12.23 -25.74 -5.07
CA ASP A 111 -11.28 -25.20 -4.08
C ASP A 111 -11.57 -23.71 -3.81
N LEU A 112 -10.57 -22.94 -3.32
CA LEU A 112 -10.70 -21.49 -3.09
C LEU A 112 -10.84 -20.66 -4.39
N PHE A 113 -10.55 -21.24 -5.56
CA PHE A 113 -10.67 -20.59 -6.86
C PHE A 113 -11.94 -20.98 -7.61
N ASP A 114 -12.54 -22.13 -7.25
CA ASP A 114 -13.84 -22.60 -7.68
C ASP A 114 -14.70 -22.86 -6.45
N THR A 115 -15.33 -21.81 -5.95
CA THR A 115 -16.00 -21.77 -4.65
C THR A 115 -17.45 -22.19 -4.70
N ARG A 116 -17.97 -22.62 -5.87
CA ARG A 116 -19.38 -22.91 -6.08
C ARG A 116 -19.58 -24.09 -7.03
N CYS A 117 -20.68 -24.78 -6.83
CA CYS A 117 -21.16 -25.83 -7.72
C CYS A 117 -22.65 -25.67 -7.96
N ARG A 118 -23.07 -25.75 -9.22
CA ARG A 118 -24.47 -25.83 -9.64
C ARG A 118 -24.67 -27.10 -10.46
N TRP A 119 -24.67 -28.22 -9.79
CA TRP A 119 -24.77 -29.54 -10.42
C TRP A 119 -26.19 -29.83 -10.86
N LEU A 120 -26.39 -30.17 -12.16
CA LEU A 120 -27.68 -30.55 -12.73
C LEU A 120 -28.06 -31.94 -12.30
N LEU A 121 -29.22 -32.07 -11.66
CA LEU A 121 -29.75 -33.38 -11.24
C LEU A 121 -30.25 -34.16 -12.46
N PRO A 122 -30.10 -35.51 -12.46
CA PRO A 122 -30.64 -36.34 -13.52
C PRO A 122 -32.17 -36.25 -13.59
N GLU A 123 -32.73 -36.26 -14.80
CA GLU A 123 -34.20 -36.23 -14.98
C GLU A 123 -34.97 -37.33 -14.25
N ASP A 124 -34.34 -38.50 -14.12
CA ASP A 124 -34.93 -39.65 -13.42
C ASP A 124 -35.04 -39.45 -11.89
N TRP A 125 -34.30 -38.48 -11.33
CA TRP A 125 -34.32 -38.18 -9.90
C TRP A 125 -35.73 -37.85 -9.39
N ARG A 126 -36.59 -37.21 -10.21
CA ARG A 126 -37.95 -36.88 -9.81
C ARG A 126 -38.85 -38.11 -9.54
N ARG A 127 -38.47 -39.30 -10.05
CA ARG A 127 -39.20 -40.53 -9.96
C ARG A 127 -38.49 -41.62 -9.15
N GLY A 128 -37.26 -41.33 -8.69
CA GLY A 128 -36.37 -42.29 -8.04
C GLY A 128 -36.44 -42.31 -6.52
N GLU A 129 -35.64 -43.15 -5.91
CA GLU A 129 -35.56 -43.35 -4.45
C GLU A 129 -34.74 -42.26 -3.73
N GLY A 130 -34.20 -41.35 -4.47
CA GLY A 130 -33.28 -40.28 -3.97
C GLY A 130 -31.82 -40.56 -4.33
N LEU A 131 -31.03 -39.53 -4.33
CA LEU A 131 -29.59 -39.54 -4.65
C LEU A 131 -28.77 -39.38 -3.36
N ARG A 132 -27.79 -40.24 -3.17
CA ARG A 132 -26.86 -40.14 -2.06
C ARG A 132 -25.77 -39.17 -2.43
N ILE A 133 -25.71 -38.02 -1.72
CA ILE A 133 -24.69 -36.99 -1.90
C ILE A 133 -23.65 -37.13 -0.81
N GLN A 134 -22.38 -37.14 -1.21
CA GLN A 134 -21.24 -37.09 -0.32
C GLN A 134 -20.40 -35.87 -0.66
N LEU A 135 -20.08 -35.07 0.35
CA LEU A 135 -19.31 -33.84 0.21
C LEU A 135 -18.09 -33.89 1.14
N GLU A 136 -16.91 -33.90 0.57
CA GLU A 136 -15.64 -33.86 1.27
C GLU A 136 -15.07 -32.44 1.12
N LEU A 137 -14.80 -31.78 2.26
CA LEU A 137 -14.28 -30.40 2.26
C LEU A 137 -13.04 -30.32 3.15
N ARG A 138 -11.97 -29.69 2.66
CA ARG A 138 -10.76 -29.43 3.45
C ARG A 138 -10.68 -27.96 3.82
N SER A 139 -10.52 -27.64 5.11
CA SER A 139 -10.32 -26.24 5.52
C SER A 139 -9.00 -25.71 5.00
N PRO A 140 -8.91 -24.39 4.72
CA PRO A 140 -7.63 -23.73 4.52
C PRO A 140 -6.71 -23.90 5.74
N CYS A 141 -5.38 -23.83 5.52
CA CYS A 141 -4.43 -23.90 6.63
C CYS A 141 -4.50 -22.64 7.52
N HIS A 142 -4.82 -21.51 6.94
CA HIS A 142 -4.78 -20.18 7.54
C HIS A 142 -6.13 -19.71 8.11
N ASP A 143 -7.26 -20.25 7.63
CA ASP A 143 -8.60 -19.84 8.06
C ASP A 143 -9.52 -21.05 8.31
N ASP A 144 -10.61 -20.84 9.07
CA ASP A 144 -11.63 -21.87 9.25
C ASP A 144 -12.30 -22.21 7.91
N GLY A 145 -12.69 -23.46 7.73
CA GLY A 145 -13.48 -23.85 6.57
C GLY A 145 -14.96 -23.52 6.78
N ALA A 146 -15.69 -23.21 5.70
CA ALA A 146 -17.13 -23.01 5.76
C ALA A 146 -17.86 -23.62 4.55
N LEU A 147 -18.97 -24.32 4.80
CA LEU A 147 -20.02 -24.55 3.82
C LEU A 147 -20.98 -23.36 3.94
N ILE A 148 -20.99 -22.51 2.92
CA ILE A 148 -21.70 -21.22 2.94
C ILE A 148 -23.15 -21.42 2.55
N GLN A 149 -23.40 -22.28 1.54
CA GLN A 149 -24.73 -22.57 1.01
C GLN A 149 -24.83 -24.02 0.61
N SER A 150 -25.99 -24.61 0.84
CA SER A 150 -26.37 -25.87 0.23
C SER A 150 -27.89 -25.89 0.03
N ALA A 151 -28.34 -26.01 -1.22
CA ALA A 151 -29.75 -25.96 -1.55
C ALA A 151 -30.05 -26.78 -2.81
N LEU A 152 -31.29 -27.25 -2.91
CA LEU A 152 -31.89 -27.68 -4.17
C LEU A 152 -32.63 -26.49 -4.77
N VAL A 153 -32.45 -26.24 -6.04
CA VAL A 153 -33.09 -25.14 -6.77
C VAL A 153 -33.73 -25.68 -8.02
N GLN A 154 -34.99 -25.26 -8.28
CA GLN A 154 -35.71 -25.53 -9.51
C GLN A 154 -35.53 -24.31 -10.44
N GLU A 155 -35.05 -24.55 -11.64
CA GLU A 155 -34.82 -23.53 -12.65
C GLU A 155 -35.58 -23.84 -13.95
N PRO A 156 -35.84 -22.84 -14.80
CA PRO A 156 -36.48 -23.08 -16.10
C PRO A 156 -35.52 -23.81 -17.05
N LEU A 157 -36.03 -24.66 -17.88
CA LEU A 157 -35.29 -25.33 -18.95
C LEU A 157 -34.97 -24.37 -20.11
N ILE A 158 -35.75 -23.29 -20.28
CA ILE A 158 -35.63 -22.35 -21.37
C ILE A 158 -35.61 -20.93 -20.80
N ALA A 159 -34.53 -20.19 -21.08
CA ALA A 159 -34.25 -18.86 -20.54
C ALA A 159 -35.24 -17.74 -20.92
N HIS A 160 -36.31 -18.01 -21.63
CA HIS A 160 -37.23 -17.00 -22.19
C HIS A 160 -38.74 -17.32 -22.02
N CYS A 161 -39.08 -18.15 -20.99
CA CYS A 161 -40.50 -18.32 -20.66
C CYS A 161 -40.97 -17.15 -19.80
N ASP A 162 -41.90 -16.37 -20.30
CA ASP A 162 -42.49 -15.23 -19.61
C ASP A 162 -43.75 -15.62 -18.86
N PRO A 163 -43.93 -15.31 -17.55
CA PRO A 163 -42.87 -15.10 -16.55
C PRO A 163 -42.32 -16.42 -16.03
N ASP A 164 -41.02 -16.50 -15.81
CA ASP A 164 -40.40 -17.68 -15.26
C ASP A 164 -40.75 -17.87 -13.78
N ARG A 165 -41.56 -18.85 -13.46
CA ARG A 165 -42.09 -19.10 -12.12
C ARG A 165 -41.01 -19.47 -11.11
N ALA A 166 -39.93 -20.04 -11.55
CA ALA A 166 -38.82 -20.37 -10.68
C ALA A 166 -38.03 -19.12 -10.22
N LEU A 167 -38.08 -18.06 -11.00
CA LEU A 167 -37.39 -16.78 -10.73
C LEU A 167 -38.28 -15.75 -10.02
N LEU A 168 -39.54 -16.06 -9.74
CA LEU A 168 -40.48 -15.11 -9.09
C LEU A 168 -40.00 -14.60 -7.74
N PRO A 169 -39.39 -15.43 -6.85
CA PRO A 169 -38.85 -14.92 -5.57
C PRO A 169 -37.77 -13.87 -5.75
N GLU A 170 -36.82 -14.13 -6.63
CA GLU A 170 -35.73 -13.18 -6.96
C GLU A 170 -36.27 -11.93 -7.68
N ALA A 171 -37.25 -12.09 -8.55
CA ALA A 171 -37.93 -10.95 -9.20
C ALA A 171 -38.66 -10.06 -8.19
N LEU A 172 -39.24 -10.62 -7.14
CA LEU A 172 -39.80 -9.85 -6.04
C LEU A 172 -38.72 -9.11 -5.25
N GLU A 173 -37.62 -9.76 -4.95
CA GLU A 173 -36.47 -9.10 -4.29
C GLU A 173 -35.91 -7.96 -5.13
N LEU A 174 -35.81 -8.16 -6.45
CA LEU A 174 -35.45 -7.09 -7.39
C LEU A 174 -36.41 -5.90 -7.32
N SER A 175 -37.74 -6.16 -7.21
CA SER A 175 -38.71 -5.08 -7.05
C SER A 175 -38.50 -4.32 -5.74
N LEU A 176 -38.27 -5.03 -4.62
CA LEU A 176 -37.96 -4.41 -3.33
C LEU A 176 -36.64 -3.62 -3.36
N ALA A 177 -35.61 -4.17 -4.00
CA ALA A 177 -34.32 -3.49 -4.15
C ALA A 177 -34.44 -2.16 -4.91
N ARG A 178 -35.41 -2.01 -5.77
CA ARG A 178 -35.75 -0.75 -6.47
C ARG A 178 -36.61 0.19 -5.66
N GLY A 179 -37.02 -0.18 -4.44
CA GLY A 179 -37.84 0.64 -3.56
C GLY A 179 -39.35 0.42 -3.74
N GLU A 180 -39.77 -0.56 -4.52
CA GLU A 180 -41.17 -0.96 -4.60
C GLU A 180 -41.57 -1.65 -3.29
N SER A 181 -42.87 -1.61 -2.95
CA SER A 181 -43.42 -2.32 -1.78
C SER A 181 -44.35 -3.44 -2.23
N LEU A 182 -44.33 -4.54 -1.51
CA LEU A 182 -45.29 -5.62 -1.76
C LEU A 182 -46.70 -5.15 -1.38
N PRO A 183 -47.73 -5.35 -2.25
CA PRO A 183 -49.12 -5.03 -1.93
C PRO A 183 -49.67 -5.85 -0.77
N ASP A 184 -50.57 -5.27 0.01
CA ASP A 184 -51.24 -5.97 1.11
C ASP A 184 -51.90 -7.30 0.65
N ALA A 185 -52.40 -7.33 -0.60
CA ALA A 185 -53.00 -8.56 -1.18
C ALA A 185 -51.97 -9.69 -1.33
N VAL A 186 -50.68 -9.39 -1.54
CA VAL A 186 -49.59 -10.34 -1.57
C VAL A 186 -49.21 -10.75 -0.15
N LEU A 187 -49.02 -9.76 0.73
CA LEU A 187 -48.58 -10.01 2.12
C LEU A 187 -49.59 -10.78 2.95
N SER A 188 -50.90 -10.63 2.67
CA SER A 188 -51.98 -11.34 3.38
C SER A 188 -52.30 -12.70 2.80
N CYS A 189 -51.78 -13.04 1.63
CA CYS A 189 -51.93 -14.38 1.02
C CYS A 189 -50.94 -15.36 1.63
N ASP A 190 -51.34 -16.60 1.84
CA ASP A 190 -50.41 -17.66 2.20
C ASP A 190 -49.38 -17.84 1.04
N PRO A 191 -48.06 -17.66 1.28
CA PRO A 191 -47.05 -17.80 0.23
C PRO A 191 -47.08 -19.17 -0.46
N MET A 192 -47.59 -20.21 0.20
CA MET A 192 -47.67 -21.55 -0.34
C MET A 192 -48.99 -21.82 -1.09
N ALA A 193 -49.97 -20.93 -1.03
CA ALA A 193 -51.22 -21.06 -1.75
C ALA A 193 -51.03 -20.93 -3.27
N SER A 194 -51.83 -21.64 -4.08
CA SER A 194 -51.76 -21.55 -5.58
C SER A 194 -52.03 -20.17 -6.11
N GLU A 195 -52.85 -19.39 -5.44
CA GLU A 195 -53.21 -18.01 -5.79
C GLU A 195 -52.04 -17.00 -5.60
N ALA A 196 -51.06 -17.33 -4.72
CA ALA A 196 -49.89 -16.48 -4.48
C ALA A 196 -49.13 -16.18 -5.79
N ILE A 197 -48.95 -17.16 -6.66
CA ILE A 197 -48.28 -17.00 -7.96
C ILE A 197 -49.00 -15.95 -8.79
N ALA A 198 -50.32 -16.05 -8.94
CA ALA A 198 -51.09 -15.08 -9.75
C ALA A 198 -51.12 -13.67 -9.14
N LEU A 199 -50.97 -13.53 -7.82
CA LEU A 199 -50.83 -12.25 -7.14
C LEU A 199 -49.44 -11.66 -7.40
N VAL A 200 -48.40 -12.45 -7.34
CA VAL A 200 -47.00 -12.06 -7.63
C VAL A 200 -46.87 -11.66 -9.10
N ASP A 201 -47.38 -12.48 -10.06
CA ASP A 201 -47.36 -12.14 -11.49
C ASP A 201 -48.03 -10.80 -11.76
N ARG A 202 -49.20 -10.54 -11.17
CA ARG A 202 -49.88 -9.23 -11.31
C ARG A 202 -49.11 -8.08 -10.71
N HIS A 203 -48.46 -8.26 -9.57
CA HIS A 203 -47.62 -7.27 -8.95
C HIS A 203 -46.42 -6.96 -9.84
N LEU A 204 -45.68 -7.95 -10.26
CA LEU A 204 -44.49 -7.77 -11.11
C LEU A 204 -44.82 -7.17 -12.48
N ALA A 205 -45.95 -7.55 -13.06
CA ALA A 205 -46.42 -6.94 -14.31
C ALA A 205 -46.81 -5.44 -14.17
N ALA A 206 -47.19 -5.02 -12.96
CA ALA A 206 -47.50 -3.62 -12.64
C ALA A 206 -46.27 -2.81 -12.24
N CYS A 207 -45.17 -3.45 -11.87
CA CYS A 207 -43.94 -2.76 -11.50
C CYS A 207 -43.33 -2.04 -12.71
N PRO A 208 -42.74 -0.86 -12.52
CA PRO A 208 -41.98 -0.18 -13.57
C PRO A 208 -40.82 -1.04 -14.06
N LYS A 209 -40.53 -1.00 -15.35
CA LYS A 209 -39.31 -1.64 -15.85
C LYS A 209 -38.08 -0.97 -15.26
N PRO A 210 -37.00 -1.72 -14.98
CA PRO A 210 -35.74 -1.16 -14.53
C PRO A 210 -35.24 -0.07 -15.50
N VAL A 211 -34.78 1.03 -14.95
CA VAL A 211 -34.14 2.10 -15.72
C VAL A 211 -32.63 1.95 -15.51
N GLY A 212 -31.86 2.13 -16.59
CA GLY A 212 -30.42 2.01 -16.55
C GLY A 212 -29.89 0.64 -16.95
N ALA A 213 -28.58 0.50 -16.81
CA ALA A 213 -27.87 -0.69 -17.24
C ALA A 213 -26.69 -1.01 -16.30
N VAL A 214 -26.22 -2.22 -16.40
CA VAL A 214 -24.94 -2.64 -15.82
C VAL A 214 -23.97 -3.02 -16.93
N HIS A 215 -22.82 -2.36 -16.94
CA HIS A 215 -21.69 -2.75 -17.73
C HIS A 215 -20.88 -3.77 -16.95
N TRP A 216 -20.74 -4.98 -17.46
CA TRP A 216 -20.00 -6.01 -16.76
C TRP A 216 -18.83 -6.57 -17.56
N LEU A 217 -17.73 -6.88 -16.84
CA LEU A 217 -16.57 -7.56 -17.36
C LEU A 217 -16.00 -8.48 -16.29
N GLY A 218 -15.51 -9.65 -16.70
CA GLY A 218 -14.85 -10.57 -15.79
C GLY A 218 -13.57 -9.96 -15.25
N HIS A 219 -13.34 -10.14 -13.96
CA HIS A 219 -12.14 -9.65 -13.27
C HIS A 219 -11.64 -10.67 -12.26
N ALA A 220 -10.34 -10.65 -12.00
CA ALA A 220 -9.73 -11.34 -10.88
C ALA A 220 -8.80 -10.36 -10.17
N HIS A 221 -9.02 -10.13 -8.89
CA HIS A 221 -8.00 -9.59 -8.01
C HIS A 221 -7.12 -10.75 -7.54
N LEU A 222 -5.81 -10.61 -7.67
CA LEU A 222 -4.85 -11.62 -7.26
C LEU A 222 -3.76 -10.98 -6.42
N ASP A 223 -3.79 -11.25 -5.13
CA ASP A 223 -2.72 -10.83 -4.25
C ASP A 223 -1.41 -11.55 -4.59
N LEU A 224 -0.35 -10.75 -4.79
CA LEU A 224 0.98 -11.27 -5.09
C LEU A 224 1.60 -12.06 -3.95
N ALA A 225 1.16 -11.80 -2.75
CA ALA A 225 1.45 -12.51 -1.51
C ALA A 225 0.51 -11.98 -0.42
N TRP A 226 0.05 -12.82 0.44
CA TRP A 226 -0.82 -12.48 1.57
C TRP A 226 -0.84 -13.61 2.60
N LEU A 227 -1.86 -14.46 2.56
CA LEU A 227 -1.97 -15.70 3.34
C LEU A 227 -1.33 -16.89 2.62
N TRP A 228 -0.63 -16.62 1.53
CA TRP A 228 0.15 -17.56 0.74
C TRP A 228 1.43 -16.89 0.22
N PRO A 229 2.48 -17.67 -0.03
CA PRO A 229 3.73 -17.17 -0.54
C PRO A 229 3.65 -16.84 -2.05
N VAL A 230 4.56 -16.00 -2.55
CA VAL A 230 4.66 -15.60 -3.96
C VAL A 230 4.71 -16.80 -4.93
N ALA A 231 5.26 -17.93 -4.49
CA ALA A 231 5.33 -19.14 -5.32
C ALA A 231 3.94 -19.67 -5.69
N ASP A 232 2.97 -19.57 -4.78
CA ASP A 232 1.60 -20.02 -5.01
C ASP A 232 0.84 -19.04 -5.91
N THR A 233 1.17 -17.75 -5.83
CA THR A 233 0.63 -16.71 -6.73
C THR A 233 0.91 -17.00 -8.20
N TRP A 234 2.10 -17.50 -8.53
CA TRP A 234 2.40 -17.87 -9.92
C TRP A 234 1.50 -18.97 -10.45
N GLN A 235 1.18 -19.96 -9.61
CA GLN A 235 0.26 -21.05 -9.97
C GLN A 235 -1.18 -20.54 -10.08
N ALA A 236 -1.60 -19.68 -9.14
CA ALA A 236 -2.90 -19.05 -9.17
C ALA A 236 -3.11 -18.20 -10.42
N ALA A 237 -2.10 -17.40 -10.81
CA ALA A 237 -2.13 -16.59 -12.03
C ALA A 237 -2.27 -17.46 -13.28
N GLU A 238 -1.47 -18.54 -13.38
CA GLU A 238 -1.57 -19.48 -14.50
C GLU A 238 -2.96 -20.09 -14.62
N ARG A 239 -3.54 -20.57 -13.52
CA ARG A 239 -4.89 -21.15 -13.47
C ARG A 239 -5.96 -20.14 -13.85
N THR A 240 -5.92 -18.95 -13.25
CA THR A 240 -6.87 -17.86 -13.51
C THR A 240 -6.87 -17.46 -14.97
N PHE A 241 -5.68 -17.29 -15.55
CA PHE A 241 -5.56 -16.86 -16.95
C PHE A 241 -5.99 -17.95 -17.93
N CYS A 242 -5.64 -19.20 -17.67
CA CYS A 242 -6.14 -20.32 -18.46
C CYS A 242 -7.65 -20.42 -18.38
N SER A 243 -8.23 -20.40 -17.17
CA SER A 243 -9.68 -20.49 -16.97
C SER A 243 -10.43 -19.36 -17.68
N ALA A 244 -9.95 -18.12 -17.58
CA ALA A 244 -10.57 -16.98 -18.25
C ALA A 244 -10.56 -17.14 -19.78
N LEU A 245 -9.44 -17.59 -20.36
CA LEU A 245 -9.33 -17.85 -21.81
C LEU A 245 -10.22 -19.00 -22.25
N ASP A 246 -10.30 -20.09 -21.50
CA ASP A 246 -11.15 -21.23 -21.81
C ASP A 246 -12.66 -20.88 -21.70
N LEU A 247 -13.01 -20.02 -20.74
CA LEU A 247 -14.37 -19.49 -20.63
C LEU A 247 -14.70 -18.53 -21.79
N MET A 248 -13.77 -17.74 -22.26
CA MET A 248 -13.98 -16.90 -23.45
C MET A 248 -14.34 -17.72 -24.71
N GLU A 249 -13.82 -18.93 -24.86
CA GLU A 249 -14.18 -19.83 -25.98
C GLU A 249 -15.65 -20.29 -25.87
N ARG A 250 -16.18 -20.47 -24.65
CA ARG A 250 -17.54 -20.95 -24.37
C ARG A 250 -18.56 -19.81 -24.29
N TYR A 251 -18.13 -18.63 -23.84
CA TYR A 251 -18.95 -17.46 -23.58
C TYR A 251 -18.43 -16.27 -24.44
N PRO A 252 -18.96 -16.11 -25.68
CA PRO A 252 -18.51 -15.05 -26.59
C PRO A 252 -18.65 -13.64 -26.05
N GLU A 253 -19.59 -13.39 -25.13
CA GLU A 253 -19.81 -12.11 -24.46
C GLU A 253 -18.79 -11.81 -23.38
N LEU A 254 -18.03 -12.77 -22.88
CA LEU A 254 -17.05 -12.56 -21.82
C LEU A 254 -15.90 -11.68 -22.30
N HIS A 255 -15.74 -10.53 -21.65
CA HIS A 255 -14.54 -9.72 -21.64
C HIS A 255 -13.86 -9.90 -20.28
N PHE A 256 -12.55 -10.02 -20.26
CA PHE A 256 -11.79 -10.21 -19.01
C PHE A 256 -10.73 -9.13 -18.86
N ALA A 257 -10.66 -8.52 -17.69
CA ALA A 257 -9.67 -7.52 -17.34
C ALA A 257 -8.78 -7.98 -16.20
N HIS A 258 -7.48 -7.75 -16.32
CA HIS A 258 -6.53 -8.06 -15.24
C HIS A 258 -5.40 -7.04 -15.19
N SER A 259 -4.97 -6.72 -13.96
CA SER A 259 -3.89 -5.77 -13.63
C SER A 259 -2.51 -6.45 -13.57
N THR A 260 -1.54 -5.71 -13.04
CA THR A 260 -0.23 -6.15 -12.55
C THR A 260 0.75 -6.58 -13.64
N PRO A 261 1.50 -5.62 -14.23
CA PRO A 261 2.56 -5.88 -15.21
C PRO A 261 3.58 -6.93 -14.77
N ALA A 262 3.87 -7.03 -13.46
CA ALA A 262 4.78 -8.04 -12.92
C ALA A 262 4.31 -9.48 -13.19
N LEU A 263 2.99 -9.74 -13.14
CA LEU A 263 2.42 -11.06 -13.50
C LEU A 263 2.59 -11.34 -14.98
N TYR A 264 2.28 -10.40 -15.86
CA TYR A 264 2.49 -10.56 -17.31
C TYR A 264 3.95 -10.78 -17.66
N ALA A 265 4.88 -10.10 -16.97
CA ALA A 265 6.32 -10.32 -17.14
C ALA A 265 6.74 -11.75 -16.76
N TRP A 266 6.16 -12.27 -15.69
CA TRP A 266 6.39 -13.65 -15.28
C TRP A 266 5.82 -14.65 -16.29
N VAL A 267 4.59 -14.46 -16.74
CA VAL A 267 3.91 -15.32 -17.73
C VAL A 267 4.67 -15.32 -19.06
N GLU A 268 5.08 -14.16 -19.56
CA GLU A 268 5.90 -14.05 -20.78
C GLU A 268 7.17 -14.91 -20.68
N ARG A 269 7.84 -14.84 -19.54
CA ARG A 269 9.12 -15.55 -19.34
C ARG A 269 8.96 -17.06 -19.12
N HIS A 270 7.94 -17.48 -18.36
CA HIS A 270 7.82 -18.84 -17.85
C HIS A 270 6.71 -19.67 -18.52
N ARG A 271 5.75 -19.01 -19.16
CA ARG A 271 4.59 -19.60 -19.84
C ARG A 271 4.32 -18.93 -21.18
N PRO A 272 5.28 -18.98 -22.12
CA PRO A 272 5.16 -18.21 -23.38
C PRO A 272 3.95 -18.59 -24.23
N ALA A 273 3.50 -19.85 -24.18
CA ALA A 273 2.28 -20.28 -24.88
C ALA A 273 1.03 -19.62 -24.30
N LEU A 274 0.92 -19.53 -22.98
CA LEU A 274 -0.18 -18.82 -22.32
C LEU A 274 -0.12 -17.32 -22.63
N HIS A 275 1.07 -16.73 -22.61
CA HIS A 275 1.25 -15.32 -22.98
C HIS A 275 0.78 -15.04 -24.41
N ALA A 276 1.06 -15.94 -25.36
CA ALA A 276 0.61 -15.80 -26.74
C ALA A 276 -0.94 -15.86 -26.85
N ARG A 277 -1.62 -16.73 -26.08
CA ARG A 277 -3.10 -16.76 -26.00
C ARG A 277 -3.65 -15.44 -25.44
N ILE A 278 -3.04 -14.91 -24.38
CA ILE A 278 -3.43 -13.62 -23.80
C ILE A 278 -3.27 -12.50 -24.82
N GLN A 279 -2.13 -12.43 -25.53
CA GLN A 279 -1.92 -11.42 -26.57
C GLN A 279 -2.90 -11.54 -27.73
N GLN A 280 -3.31 -12.77 -28.10
CA GLN A 280 -4.34 -12.96 -29.11
C GLN A 280 -5.69 -12.42 -28.64
N ALA A 281 -6.15 -12.80 -27.45
CA ALA A 281 -7.41 -12.32 -26.88
C ALA A 281 -7.38 -10.78 -26.66
N SER A 282 -6.22 -10.21 -26.33
CA SER A 282 -6.00 -8.77 -26.20
C SER A 282 -6.19 -8.04 -27.55
N ARG A 283 -5.60 -8.54 -28.63
CA ARG A 283 -5.79 -7.98 -29.97
C ARG A 283 -7.23 -8.11 -30.48
N GLU A 284 -7.96 -9.13 -30.02
CA GLU A 284 -9.38 -9.32 -30.29
C GLU A 284 -10.28 -8.39 -29.45
N GLY A 285 -9.70 -7.61 -28.52
CA GLY A 285 -10.43 -6.70 -27.64
C GLY A 285 -11.18 -7.40 -26.50
N ARG A 286 -10.91 -8.67 -26.25
CA ARG A 286 -11.60 -9.48 -25.24
C ARG A 286 -10.81 -9.62 -23.92
N TRP A 287 -9.50 -9.47 -23.98
CA TRP A 287 -8.61 -9.38 -22.80
C TRP A 287 -8.09 -7.97 -22.66
N GLU A 288 -8.45 -7.28 -21.58
CA GLU A 288 -8.00 -5.91 -21.31
C GLU A 288 -6.92 -5.89 -20.23
N PRO A 289 -5.69 -5.45 -20.53
CA PRO A 289 -4.65 -5.23 -19.53
C PRO A 289 -4.91 -3.90 -18.82
N ILE A 290 -5.60 -3.94 -17.69
CA ILE A 290 -5.94 -2.76 -16.86
C ILE A 290 -4.78 -2.34 -15.97
N ASN A 291 -3.63 -2.11 -16.58
CA ASN A 291 -2.38 -1.82 -15.88
C ASN A 291 -2.26 -0.33 -15.53
N GLY A 292 -1.37 -0.07 -14.62
CA GLY A 292 -0.91 1.25 -14.20
C GLY A 292 0.45 1.12 -13.57
N PRO A 293 0.54 0.96 -12.23
CA PRO A 293 1.79 0.67 -11.56
C PRO A 293 2.30 -0.74 -11.86
N TRP A 294 3.59 -1.00 -11.60
CA TRP A 294 4.24 -2.31 -11.78
C TRP A 294 3.55 -3.44 -11.02
N VAL A 295 3.11 -3.15 -9.80
CA VAL A 295 2.24 -3.99 -8.97
C VAL A 295 1.14 -3.13 -8.36
N GLU A 296 0.09 -3.71 -7.80
CA GLU A 296 -0.89 -3.01 -6.97
C GLU A 296 -0.23 -2.58 -5.65
N THR A 297 0.46 -1.46 -5.69
CA THR A 297 1.39 -1.00 -4.67
C THR A 297 0.69 -0.38 -3.47
N ASP A 298 1.32 -0.45 -2.29
CA ASP A 298 1.03 0.50 -1.22
C ASP A 298 1.25 1.95 -1.72
N CYS A 299 0.33 2.86 -1.39
CA CYS A 299 0.32 4.24 -1.88
C CYS A 299 0.56 5.29 -0.80
N VAL A 300 0.84 4.87 0.44
CA VAL A 300 1.05 5.78 1.58
C VAL A 300 2.40 5.59 2.28
N LEU A 301 3.00 4.40 2.19
CA LEU A 301 4.29 4.06 2.80
C LEU A 301 5.48 4.23 1.84
N VAL A 302 5.23 4.34 0.55
CA VAL A 302 6.25 4.50 -0.50
C VAL A 302 6.57 5.98 -0.75
N SER A 303 7.79 6.27 -1.17
CA SER A 303 8.16 7.65 -1.53
C SER A 303 7.58 8.08 -2.87
N THR A 304 7.58 9.39 -3.13
CA THR A 304 7.23 9.97 -4.42
C THR A 304 8.04 9.34 -5.57
N ALA A 305 9.35 9.10 -5.35
CA ALA A 305 10.21 8.49 -6.35
C ALA A 305 9.78 7.06 -6.70
N SER A 306 9.50 6.23 -5.70
CA SER A 306 9.02 4.87 -5.91
C SER A 306 7.67 4.85 -6.61
N LEU A 307 6.74 5.71 -6.17
CA LEU A 307 5.40 5.77 -6.78
C LEU A 307 5.48 6.21 -8.26
N SER A 308 6.34 7.19 -8.59
CA SER A 308 6.61 7.58 -9.98
C SER A 308 7.20 6.40 -10.79
N ARG A 309 8.08 5.59 -10.18
CA ARG A 309 8.65 4.39 -10.82
C ARG A 309 7.64 3.27 -11.00
N GLN A 310 6.74 3.08 -10.05
CA GLN A 310 5.64 2.13 -10.19
C GLN A 310 4.86 2.40 -11.48
N PHE A 311 4.45 3.65 -11.70
CA PHE A 311 3.72 4.05 -12.92
C PHE A 311 4.59 3.98 -14.17
N SER A 312 5.76 4.61 -14.18
CA SER A 312 6.58 4.70 -15.40
C SER A 312 7.00 3.32 -15.92
N LEU A 313 7.47 2.42 -15.03
CA LEU A 313 7.88 1.07 -15.43
C LEU A 313 6.68 0.17 -15.75
N GLY A 314 5.57 0.29 -15.00
CA GLY A 314 4.36 -0.47 -15.29
C GLY A 314 3.77 -0.12 -16.66
N GLN A 315 3.69 1.16 -16.99
CA GLN A 315 3.17 1.63 -18.27
C GLN A 315 4.11 1.32 -19.45
N GLU A 316 5.42 1.52 -19.27
CA GLU A 316 6.43 1.15 -20.29
C GLU A 316 6.35 -0.33 -20.63
N ASP A 317 6.28 -1.18 -19.63
CA ASP A 317 6.17 -2.62 -19.81
C ASP A 317 4.84 -3.02 -20.47
N SER A 318 3.75 -2.40 -20.07
CA SER A 318 2.42 -2.63 -20.65
C SER A 318 2.33 -2.16 -22.10
N GLN A 319 2.89 -0.98 -22.41
CA GLN A 319 2.95 -0.49 -23.79
C GLN A 319 3.77 -1.40 -24.70
N ARG A 320 4.84 -2.01 -24.18
CA ARG A 320 5.65 -2.98 -24.91
C ARG A 320 4.89 -4.27 -25.22
N ARG A 321 4.09 -4.78 -24.26
CA ARG A 321 3.37 -6.06 -24.40
C ARG A 321 2.04 -5.93 -25.12
N PHE A 322 1.34 -4.84 -24.89
CA PHE A 322 -0.02 -4.59 -25.33
C PHE A 322 -0.14 -3.22 -26.00
N PRO A 323 0.58 -2.98 -27.12
CA PRO A 323 0.64 -1.67 -27.77
C PRO A 323 -0.70 -1.19 -28.35
N GLU A 324 -1.67 -2.09 -28.49
CA GLU A 324 -3.02 -1.79 -28.98
C GLU A 324 -3.89 -1.08 -27.92
N TRP A 325 -3.51 -1.12 -26.63
CA TRP A 325 -4.26 -0.52 -25.55
C TRP A 325 -3.65 0.81 -25.07
N ARG A 326 -4.51 1.66 -24.52
CA ARG A 326 -4.08 2.87 -23.80
C ARG A 326 -3.76 2.50 -22.35
N HIS A 327 -2.62 2.96 -21.85
CA HIS A 327 -2.14 2.70 -20.49
C HIS A 327 -2.17 3.97 -19.65
N ASP A 328 -3.36 4.55 -19.46
CA ASP A 328 -3.60 5.79 -18.72
C ASP A 328 -4.47 5.59 -17.46
N LEU A 329 -4.41 4.39 -16.89
CA LEU A 329 -5.21 3.96 -15.75
C LEU A 329 -4.31 3.67 -14.54
N ALA A 330 -4.78 4.00 -13.35
CA ALA A 330 -4.28 3.51 -12.07
C ALA A 330 -5.33 2.58 -11.47
N TRP A 331 -5.15 1.27 -11.64
CA TRP A 331 -6.01 0.24 -11.06
C TRP A 331 -5.42 -0.23 -9.74
N LEU A 332 -6.03 0.20 -8.63
CA LEU A 332 -5.58 -0.04 -7.27
C LEU A 332 -6.80 -0.38 -6.39
N PRO A 333 -7.42 -1.54 -6.63
CA PRO A 333 -8.69 -1.86 -5.97
C PRO A 333 -8.56 -2.02 -4.47
N ASP A 334 -7.47 -2.64 -3.97
CA ASP A 334 -7.35 -3.06 -2.58
C ASP A 334 -6.23 -2.37 -1.77
N SER A 335 -5.50 -1.41 -2.30
CA SER A 335 -4.45 -0.68 -1.56
C SER A 335 -5.02 0.10 -0.36
N PHE A 336 -4.25 0.16 0.74
CA PHE A 336 -4.71 0.59 2.07
C PHE A 336 -4.70 2.11 2.26
N GLY A 337 -5.41 2.82 1.42
CA GLY A 337 -5.47 4.27 1.40
C GLY A 337 -4.48 4.92 0.43
N PHE A 338 -4.69 6.22 0.15
CA PHE A 338 -3.97 6.91 -0.92
C PHE A 338 -3.61 8.33 -0.50
N ALA A 339 -2.35 8.69 -0.67
CA ALA A 339 -1.82 10.01 -0.33
C ALA A 339 -2.43 11.12 -1.18
N ALA A 340 -2.65 12.29 -0.60
CA ALA A 340 -3.21 13.47 -1.28
C ALA A 340 -2.38 13.95 -2.49
N GLY A 341 -1.10 13.56 -2.57
CA GLY A 341 -0.21 13.86 -3.69
C GLY A 341 -0.26 12.86 -4.84
N LEU A 342 -0.95 11.71 -4.69
CA LEU A 342 -1.01 10.68 -5.74
C LEU A 342 -1.51 11.23 -7.08
N PRO A 343 -2.54 12.10 -7.17
CA PRO A 343 -2.96 12.66 -8.44
C PRO A 343 -1.84 13.41 -9.19
N ALA A 344 -0.92 14.08 -8.47
CA ALA A 344 0.21 14.75 -9.11
C ALA A 344 1.19 13.75 -9.74
N VAL A 345 1.52 12.68 -9.03
CA VAL A 345 2.41 11.63 -9.52
C VAL A 345 1.77 10.86 -10.68
N ALA A 346 0.51 10.49 -10.56
CA ALA A 346 -0.24 9.77 -11.57
C ALA A 346 -0.35 10.60 -12.88
N ALA A 347 -0.80 11.86 -12.77
CA ALA A 347 -0.91 12.76 -13.92
C ALA A 347 0.44 13.07 -14.59
N ALA A 348 1.53 13.21 -13.81
CA ALA A 348 2.88 13.39 -14.34
C ALA A 348 3.34 12.18 -15.19
N ASN A 349 2.83 10.99 -14.89
CA ASN A 349 3.05 9.76 -15.64
C ASN A 349 1.92 9.46 -16.67
N GLY A 350 1.07 10.43 -16.99
CA GLY A 350 0.05 10.30 -18.04
C GLY A 350 -1.21 9.52 -17.64
N VAL A 351 -1.38 9.22 -16.36
CA VAL A 351 -2.59 8.57 -15.84
C VAL A 351 -3.76 9.56 -15.87
N ARG A 352 -4.88 9.11 -16.41
CA ARG A 352 -6.13 9.85 -16.48
C ARG A 352 -7.17 9.35 -15.48
N TRP A 353 -7.30 8.04 -15.32
CA TRP A 353 -8.28 7.39 -14.48
C TRP A 353 -7.63 6.68 -13.28
N PHE A 354 -8.27 6.80 -12.14
CA PHE A 354 -7.93 6.09 -10.90
C PHE A 354 -9.14 5.28 -10.45
N CYS A 355 -8.95 3.99 -10.17
CA CYS A 355 -10.01 3.08 -9.75
C CYS A 355 -9.63 2.35 -8.47
N THR A 356 -10.54 2.36 -7.49
CA THR A 356 -10.40 1.61 -6.22
C THR A 356 -11.78 1.26 -5.66
N HIS A 357 -11.84 0.24 -4.78
CA HIS A 357 -13.04 -0.01 -3.96
C HIS A 357 -12.75 0.12 -2.46
N LYS A 358 -11.47 0.24 -2.06
CA LYS A 358 -11.03 0.04 -0.66
C LYS A 358 -11.68 1.00 0.35
N LEU A 359 -12.09 2.20 -0.04
CA LEU A 359 -12.77 3.12 0.87
C LEU A 359 -14.18 2.67 1.29
N ALA A 360 -14.74 1.65 0.65
CA ALA A 360 -15.96 0.99 1.12
C ALA A 360 -15.76 0.22 2.45
N TRP A 361 -14.50 -0.02 2.84
CA TRP A 361 -14.10 -0.69 4.08
C TRP A 361 -13.96 0.26 5.28
N ASN A 362 -14.15 1.57 5.09
CA ASN A 362 -14.07 2.53 6.20
C ASN A 362 -14.95 2.08 7.38
N ALA A 363 -14.40 2.19 8.59
CA ALA A 363 -15.06 1.73 9.81
C ALA A 363 -16.25 2.61 10.20
N THR A 364 -16.10 3.93 10.09
CA THR A 364 -17.03 4.93 10.63
C THR A 364 -17.64 5.81 9.55
N ASN A 365 -16.81 6.41 8.68
CA ASN A 365 -17.26 7.38 7.69
C ASN A 365 -17.48 6.74 6.33
N ARG A 366 -18.67 6.88 5.77
CA ARG A 366 -18.91 6.52 4.38
C ARG A 366 -18.28 7.58 3.47
N PHE A 367 -17.40 7.15 2.55
CA PHE A 367 -16.83 8.07 1.55
C PHE A 367 -17.93 8.63 0.65
N PRO A 368 -17.99 9.97 0.43
CA PRO A 368 -19.20 10.61 -0.13
C PRO A 368 -19.35 10.50 -1.64
N HIS A 369 -18.29 10.10 -2.38
CA HIS A 369 -18.30 10.14 -3.84
C HIS A 369 -18.01 8.76 -4.45
N ARG A 370 -18.79 8.39 -5.47
CA ARG A 370 -18.57 7.20 -6.30
C ARG A 370 -17.83 7.52 -7.59
N LEU A 371 -17.99 8.75 -8.09
CA LEU A 371 -17.36 9.27 -9.29
C LEU A 371 -16.99 10.73 -9.04
N PHE A 372 -15.71 11.11 -9.18
CA PHE A 372 -15.23 12.44 -8.82
C PHE A 372 -13.90 12.79 -9.50
N ARG A 373 -13.54 14.07 -9.45
CA ARG A 373 -12.22 14.56 -9.84
C ARG A 373 -11.35 14.63 -8.59
N TRP A 374 -10.30 13.86 -8.57
CA TRP A 374 -9.34 13.88 -7.46
C TRP A 374 -8.17 14.77 -7.80
N ARG A 375 -8.00 15.85 -7.03
CA ARG A 375 -7.07 16.94 -7.35
C ARG A 375 -6.03 17.13 -6.25
N SER A 376 -4.75 17.08 -6.62
CA SER A 376 -3.65 17.42 -5.72
C SER A 376 -3.58 18.91 -5.41
N ARG A 377 -2.76 19.28 -4.42
CA ARG A 377 -2.53 20.68 -4.03
C ARG A 377 -2.01 21.53 -5.19
N GLY A 378 -1.16 21.00 -6.05
CA GLY A 378 -0.61 21.66 -7.24
C GLY A 378 -1.59 21.79 -8.41
N GLY A 379 -2.81 21.31 -8.28
CA GLY A 379 -3.86 21.37 -9.30
C GLY A 379 -3.86 20.22 -10.30
N ALA A 380 -2.87 19.34 -10.29
CA ALA A 380 -2.91 18.12 -11.08
C ALA A 380 -4.07 17.23 -10.65
N GLU A 381 -4.74 16.59 -11.63
CA GLU A 381 -6.02 15.93 -11.42
C GLU A 381 -6.10 14.61 -12.17
N VAL A 382 -6.77 13.63 -11.56
CA VAL A 382 -7.22 12.40 -12.19
C VAL A 382 -8.72 12.22 -11.98
N LEU A 383 -9.37 11.51 -12.88
CA LEU A 383 -10.75 11.08 -12.71
C LEU A 383 -10.77 9.84 -11.82
N ALA A 384 -11.61 9.80 -10.82
CA ALA A 384 -11.64 8.75 -9.83
C ALA A 384 -12.99 8.02 -9.82
N LEU A 385 -12.94 6.69 -9.89
CA LEU A 385 -14.08 5.79 -9.85
C LEU A 385 -13.97 4.87 -8.65
N MET A 386 -14.99 4.89 -7.79
CA MET A 386 -15.17 3.91 -6.71
C MET A 386 -15.88 2.70 -7.29
N LEU A 387 -15.14 1.60 -7.37
CA LEU A 387 -15.61 0.32 -7.89
C LEU A 387 -16.66 -0.33 -6.97
N PRO A 388 -17.48 -1.26 -7.47
CA PRO A 388 -18.14 -2.25 -6.62
C PRO A 388 -17.10 -3.11 -5.91
N GLY A 389 -17.53 -4.01 -5.02
CA GLY A 389 -16.61 -4.97 -4.39
C GLY A 389 -15.84 -5.79 -5.42
N ILE A 390 -14.64 -6.21 -5.06
CA ILE A 390 -13.94 -7.32 -5.73
C ILE A 390 -14.47 -8.64 -5.17
N GLY A 391 -14.52 -9.70 -5.96
CA GLY A 391 -15.18 -10.93 -5.55
C GLY A 391 -16.70 -10.80 -5.57
N THR A 392 -17.26 -10.49 -6.74
CA THR A 392 -18.70 -10.42 -7.00
C THR A 392 -19.14 -11.60 -7.87
N ASP A 393 -20.43 -11.90 -7.82
CA ASP A 393 -21.05 -12.99 -8.57
C ASP A 393 -22.10 -12.49 -9.57
N GLY A 394 -22.96 -13.39 -10.06
CA GLY A 394 -24.05 -13.07 -10.96
C GLY A 394 -25.38 -12.77 -10.26
N ASP A 395 -25.38 -12.47 -8.95
CA ASP A 395 -26.60 -12.18 -8.18
C ASP A 395 -27.34 -10.95 -8.74
N PRO A 396 -28.55 -11.12 -9.29
CA PRO A 396 -29.29 -10.05 -9.90
C PRO A 396 -29.72 -8.95 -8.92
N VAL A 397 -29.92 -9.31 -7.63
CA VAL A 397 -30.34 -8.36 -6.58
C VAL A 397 -29.15 -7.46 -6.19
N ALA A 398 -27.96 -8.05 -6.06
CA ALA A 398 -26.73 -7.29 -5.80
C ALA A 398 -26.42 -6.35 -6.96
N ILE A 399 -26.55 -6.82 -8.20
CA ILE A 399 -26.37 -6.03 -9.43
C ILE A 399 -27.36 -4.85 -9.49
N ALA A 400 -28.64 -5.07 -9.24
CA ALA A 400 -29.66 -4.02 -9.26
C ALA A 400 -29.46 -2.99 -8.12
N THR A 401 -29.00 -3.46 -6.96
CA THR A 401 -28.67 -2.61 -5.81
C THR A 401 -27.49 -1.71 -6.13
N GLU A 402 -26.42 -2.24 -6.70
CA GLU A 402 -25.25 -1.46 -7.11
C GLU A 402 -25.63 -0.42 -8.18
N GLN A 403 -26.41 -0.80 -9.19
CA GLN A 403 -26.86 0.12 -10.23
C GLN A 403 -27.66 1.28 -9.65
N ARG A 404 -28.63 0.99 -8.79
CA ARG A 404 -29.43 2.02 -8.12
C ARG A 404 -28.58 2.94 -7.24
N ASP A 405 -27.69 2.39 -6.44
CA ASP A 405 -26.85 3.14 -5.51
C ASP A 405 -25.83 4.00 -6.27
N PHE A 406 -25.28 3.49 -7.37
CA PHE A 406 -24.40 4.24 -8.24
C PHE A 406 -25.15 5.40 -8.93
N GLN A 407 -26.31 5.13 -9.51
CA GLN A 407 -27.16 6.15 -10.13
C GLN A 407 -27.58 7.23 -9.13
N SER A 408 -27.98 6.84 -7.93
CA SER A 408 -28.35 7.78 -6.87
C SER A 408 -27.17 8.68 -6.46
N ALA A 409 -25.96 8.13 -6.42
CA ALA A 409 -24.78 8.87 -6.00
C ALA A 409 -24.17 9.75 -7.10
N THR A 410 -24.36 9.40 -8.38
CA THR A 410 -23.65 10.04 -9.50
C THR A 410 -24.57 10.69 -10.55
N GLY A 411 -25.83 10.29 -10.61
CA GLY A 411 -26.75 10.63 -11.69
C GLY A 411 -26.50 9.85 -12.98
N VAL A 412 -25.55 8.94 -13.03
CA VAL A 412 -25.24 8.08 -14.19
C VAL A 412 -26.05 6.80 -14.10
N GLU A 413 -26.79 6.48 -15.16
CA GLU A 413 -27.71 5.32 -15.19
C GLU A 413 -26.98 3.98 -15.35
N GLN A 414 -25.74 3.98 -15.85
CA GLN A 414 -24.96 2.78 -16.07
C GLN A 414 -23.91 2.60 -14.98
N ALA A 415 -24.02 1.53 -14.20
CA ALA A 415 -23.01 1.11 -13.23
C ALA A 415 -22.05 0.07 -13.83
N ILE A 416 -20.90 -0.16 -13.18
CA ILE A 416 -19.98 -1.25 -13.52
C ILE A 416 -20.17 -2.43 -12.57
N TRP A 417 -19.97 -3.67 -13.07
CA TRP A 417 -19.98 -4.89 -12.28
C TRP A 417 -18.83 -5.80 -12.68
N LEU A 418 -18.17 -6.44 -11.69
CA LEU A 418 -16.90 -7.15 -11.84
C LEU A 418 -17.02 -8.60 -11.33
N PRO A 419 -17.72 -9.52 -12.06
CA PRO A 419 -17.83 -10.90 -11.63
C PRO A 419 -16.47 -11.60 -11.58
N GLY A 420 -16.19 -12.24 -10.45
CA GLY A 420 -14.98 -13.00 -10.18
C GLY A 420 -14.90 -13.42 -8.74
N VAL A 421 -14.09 -14.43 -8.43
CA VAL A 421 -14.00 -15.02 -7.10
C VAL A 421 -13.35 -14.08 -6.08
N GLY A 422 -12.31 -13.35 -6.45
CA GLY A 422 -11.69 -12.31 -5.59
C GLY A 422 -10.19 -12.54 -5.33
N ASP A 423 -9.76 -12.30 -4.10
CA ASP A 423 -8.35 -12.10 -3.66
C ASP A 423 -7.39 -13.26 -4.03
N HIS A 424 -7.90 -14.47 -4.13
CA HIS A 424 -7.13 -15.66 -4.48
C HIS A 424 -6.88 -15.81 -5.99
N GLY A 425 -7.31 -14.84 -6.80
CA GLY A 425 -7.08 -14.80 -8.23
C GLY A 425 -8.12 -15.53 -9.07
N GLY A 426 -9.15 -16.12 -8.47
CA GLY A 426 -10.25 -16.70 -9.24
C GLY A 426 -10.99 -15.62 -10.02
N GLY A 427 -11.01 -15.76 -11.36
CA GLY A 427 -11.82 -14.94 -12.24
C GLY A 427 -13.29 -15.35 -12.23
N PRO A 428 -14.10 -14.93 -13.22
CA PRO A 428 -15.47 -15.41 -13.35
C PRO A 428 -15.50 -16.93 -13.47
N THR A 429 -16.51 -17.54 -12.86
CA THR A 429 -16.80 -18.97 -13.04
C THR A 429 -17.88 -19.19 -14.09
N ALA A 430 -17.96 -20.41 -14.64
CA ALA A 430 -19.04 -20.76 -15.56
C ALA A 430 -20.42 -20.51 -14.93
N GLU A 431 -20.54 -20.80 -13.64
CA GLU A 431 -21.78 -20.59 -12.88
C GLU A 431 -22.18 -19.09 -12.86
N MET A 432 -21.25 -18.17 -12.60
CA MET A 432 -21.51 -16.72 -12.64
C MET A 432 -22.01 -16.28 -14.02
N LEU A 433 -21.38 -16.78 -15.08
CA LEU A 433 -21.77 -16.44 -16.46
C LEU A 433 -23.14 -17.02 -16.84
N GLU A 434 -23.45 -18.23 -16.38
CA GLU A 434 -24.79 -18.83 -16.54
C GLU A 434 -25.86 -18.02 -15.80
N GLN A 435 -25.57 -17.54 -14.57
CA GLN A 435 -26.49 -16.67 -13.84
C GLN A 435 -26.73 -15.35 -14.60
N LEU A 436 -25.67 -14.71 -15.12
CA LEU A 436 -25.82 -13.49 -15.90
C LEU A 436 -26.71 -13.74 -17.13
N ARG A 437 -26.50 -14.85 -17.85
CA ARG A 437 -27.33 -15.25 -19.00
C ARG A 437 -28.77 -15.54 -18.60
N LEU A 438 -29.00 -16.19 -17.44
CA LEU A 438 -30.34 -16.52 -16.95
C LEU A 438 -31.16 -15.26 -16.69
N TRP A 439 -30.52 -14.19 -16.23
CA TRP A 439 -31.18 -12.94 -15.92
C TRP A 439 -31.18 -11.95 -17.09
N ASP A 440 -30.40 -12.19 -18.15
CA ASP A 440 -30.40 -11.34 -19.34
C ASP A 440 -31.76 -11.37 -20.05
N GLY A 441 -32.33 -10.18 -20.22
CA GLY A 441 -33.66 -10.02 -20.85
C GLY A 441 -34.83 -10.32 -19.93
N GLN A 442 -34.64 -10.71 -18.64
CA GLN A 442 -35.75 -10.86 -17.68
C GLN A 442 -36.41 -9.50 -17.41
N PRO A 443 -37.76 -9.41 -17.36
CA PRO A 443 -38.48 -8.14 -17.27
C PRO A 443 -38.11 -7.28 -16.05
N GLN A 444 -37.70 -7.91 -14.98
CA GLN A 444 -37.39 -7.24 -13.71
C GLN A 444 -35.88 -6.98 -13.51
N ALA A 445 -35.01 -7.56 -14.32
CA ALA A 445 -33.59 -7.36 -14.27
C ALA A 445 -33.15 -6.07 -14.99
N VAL A 446 -32.07 -5.45 -14.50
CA VAL A 446 -31.44 -4.32 -15.21
C VAL A 446 -30.80 -4.83 -16.52
N THR A 447 -30.75 -3.98 -17.52
CA THR A 447 -30.11 -4.31 -18.79
C THR A 447 -28.63 -4.60 -18.58
N GLN A 448 -28.16 -5.71 -19.12
CA GLN A 448 -26.76 -6.13 -19.05
C GLN A 448 -26.02 -5.76 -20.32
N GLN A 449 -24.82 -5.20 -20.16
CA GLN A 449 -23.95 -4.78 -21.26
C GLN A 449 -22.53 -5.30 -21.00
N PRO A 450 -22.19 -6.49 -21.54
CA PRO A 450 -20.83 -6.99 -21.46
C PRO A 450 -19.86 -6.12 -22.27
N GLY A 451 -18.66 -5.89 -21.78
CA GLY A 451 -17.67 -5.07 -22.50
C GLY A 451 -16.38 -4.86 -21.74
N THR A 452 -15.52 -4.00 -22.26
CA THR A 452 -14.23 -3.67 -21.66
C THR A 452 -14.36 -2.52 -20.66
N LEU A 453 -13.43 -2.44 -19.70
CA LEU A 453 -13.35 -1.29 -18.78
C LEU A 453 -13.18 0.03 -19.55
N ARG A 454 -12.38 0.01 -20.61
CA ARG A 454 -12.18 1.19 -21.45
C ARG A 454 -13.48 1.72 -22.05
N ALA A 455 -14.33 0.84 -22.59
CA ALA A 455 -15.61 1.24 -23.12
C ALA A 455 -16.50 1.88 -22.05
N TYR A 456 -16.46 1.35 -20.83
CA TYR A 456 -17.19 1.94 -19.70
C TYR A 456 -16.64 3.32 -19.29
N LEU A 457 -15.31 3.45 -19.16
CA LEU A 457 -14.70 4.74 -18.82
C LEU A 457 -14.94 5.81 -19.90
N ASP A 458 -14.89 5.44 -21.18
CA ASP A 458 -15.22 6.34 -22.28
C ASP A 458 -16.72 6.74 -22.27
N HIS A 459 -17.61 5.84 -21.83
CA HIS A 459 -19.03 6.17 -21.59
C HIS A 459 -19.20 7.25 -20.50
N LEU A 460 -18.35 7.25 -19.47
CA LEU A 460 -18.39 8.23 -18.37
C LEU A 460 -17.85 9.61 -18.74
N GLU A 461 -17.10 9.76 -19.84
CA GLU A 461 -16.45 11.03 -20.23
C GLU A 461 -17.38 12.27 -20.28
N PRO A 462 -18.64 12.19 -20.77
CA PRO A 462 -19.53 13.36 -20.83
C PRO A 462 -19.81 13.98 -19.46
N TRP A 463 -19.79 13.22 -18.37
CA TRP A 463 -20.05 13.69 -17.01
C TRP A 463 -18.82 14.30 -16.33
N CYS A 464 -17.60 13.99 -16.81
CA CYS A 464 -16.36 14.31 -16.11
C CYS A 464 -16.15 15.78 -15.77
N SER A 465 -16.66 16.70 -16.60
CA SER A 465 -16.50 18.14 -16.38
C SER A 465 -17.32 18.67 -15.18
N THR A 466 -18.42 18.02 -14.84
CA THR A 466 -19.37 18.44 -13.80
C THR A 466 -19.18 17.73 -12.46
N LEU A 467 -18.28 16.75 -12.40
CA LEU A 467 -18.05 15.94 -11.20
C LEU A 467 -17.53 16.77 -10.01
N PRO A 468 -17.87 16.39 -8.78
CA PRO A 468 -17.32 17.00 -7.58
C PRO A 468 -15.79 16.86 -7.54
N VAL A 469 -15.13 17.78 -6.85
CA VAL A 469 -13.66 17.78 -6.72
C VAL A 469 -13.27 17.43 -5.29
N TRP A 470 -12.55 16.33 -5.13
CA TRP A 470 -11.91 15.97 -3.87
C TRP A 470 -10.46 16.48 -3.84
N ARG A 471 -10.01 17.09 -2.73
CA ARG A 471 -8.69 17.74 -2.60
C ARG A 471 -7.86 17.23 -1.42
N ASP A 472 -8.24 16.14 -0.83
CA ASP A 472 -7.59 15.57 0.34
C ASP A 472 -7.05 14.17 0.03
N GLU A 473 -6.39 13.53 1.00
CA GLU A 473 -6.06 12.12 0.94
C GLU A 473 -7.33 11.26 0.89
N LEU A 474 -7.21 10.06 0.35
CA LEU A 474 -8.21 9.02 0.48
C LEU A 474 -7.77 8.12 1.62
N TYR A 475 -8.09 8.56 2.86
CA TYR A 475 -7.70 7.87 4.08
C TYR A 475 -8.57 6.66 4.32
N LEU A 476 -7.94 5.52 4.62
CA LEU A 476 -8.63 4.30 5.05
C LEU A 476 -8.70 4.29 6.57
N GLU A 477 -9.90 4.24 7.12
CA GLU A 477 -10.16 4.27 8.58
C GLU A 477 -9.86 2.95 9.29
N LEU A 478 -9.59 1.90 8.56
CA LEU A 478 -8.97 0.67 9.02
C LEU A 478 -7.50 0.62 8.58
N HIS A 479 -6.73 -0.38 9.04
CA HIS A 479 -5.35 -0.62 8.59
C HIS A 479 -4.32 0.41 9.10
N ARG A 480 -4.59 1.06 10.22
CA ARG A 480 -3.69 2.06 10.84
C ARG A 480 -2.39 1.44 11.35
N GLY A 481 -2.41 0.16 11.70
CA GLY A 481 -1.25 -0.60 12.15
C GLY A 481 -0.20 -0.88 11.06
N CYS A 482 -0.60 -0.84 9.78
CA CYS A 482 0.27 -1.10 8.63
C CYS A 482 1.51 -0.20 8.57
N ALA A 483 1.43 1.02 9.08
CA ALA A 483 2.56 1.93 9.15
C ALA A 483 3.63 1.53 10.19
N THR A 484 3.29 0.64 11.12
CA THR A 484 4.14 0.21 12.25
C THR A 484 4.51 -1.27 12.20
N SER A 485 3.58 -2.15 11.77
CA SER A 485 3.83 -3.60 11.64
C SER A 485 5.02 -3.89 10.72
N ARG A 486 5.89 -4.84 11.08
CA ARG A 486 7.07 -5.25 10.32
C ARG A 486 7.97 -4.07 9.92
N PRO A 487 8.52 -3.30 10.87
CA PRO A 487 9.39 -2.15 10.59
C PRO A 487 10.68 -2.52 9.85
N ASP A 488 11.07 -3.78 9.83
CA ASP A 488 12.15 -4.33 9.02
C ASP A 488 11.88 -4.14 7.52
N GLN A 489 10.66 -4.37 7.05
CA GLN A 489 10.27 -4.18 5.64
C GLN A 489 10.37 -2.70 5.24
N LYS A 490 9.89 -1.78 6.08
CA LYS A 490 9.99 -0.34 5.86
C LYS A 490 11.45 0.12 5.76
N ARG A 491 12.31 -0.41 6.62
CA ARG A 491 13.76 -0.13 6.59
C ARG A 491 14.44 -0.65 5.32
N HIS A 492 14.09 -1.88 4.88
CA HIS A 492 14.61 -2.45 3.63
C HIS A 492 14.18 -1.62 2.43
N ASN A 493 12.91 -1.26 2.35
CA ASN A 493 12.35 -0.40 1.31
C ASN A 493 13.15 0.90 1.16
N ARG A 494 13.32 1.66 2.24
CA ARG A 494 14.04 2.95 2.22
C ARG A 494 15.51 2.80 1.86
N SER A 495 16.16 1.77 2.40
CA SER A 495 17.58 1.55 2.12
C SER A 495 17.82 1.25 0.64
N LEU A 496 16.98 0.40 0.03
CA LEU A 496 17.12 0.05 -1.39
C LEU A 496 16.74 1.23 -2.29
N GLU A 497 15.64 1.92 -1.97
CA GLU A 497 15.19 3.12 -2.69
C GLU A 497 16.29 4.20 -2.77
N ARG A 498 16.96 4.48 -1.65
CA ARG A 498 18.09 5.40 -1.64
C ARG A 498 19.21 4.94 -2.56
N LEU A 499 19.63 3.67 -2.48
CA LEU A 499 20.72 3.14 -3.30
C LEU A 499 20.40 3.19 -4.80
N LEU A 500 19.15 2.93 -5.18
CA LEU A 500 18.72 3.02 -6.58
C LEU A 500 18.77 4.46 -7.09
N ARG A 501 18.29 5.43 -6.31
CA ARG A 501 18.38 6.86 -6.67
C ARG A 501 19.83 7.35 -6.76
N GLU A 502 20.70 6.92 -5.83
CA GLU A 502 22.14 7.23 -5.85
C GLU A 502 22.81 6.63 -7.09
N ALA A 503 22.44 5.41 -7.49
CA ALA A 503 22.96 4.76 -8.69
C ALA A 503 22.50 5.46 -9.99
N GLU A 504 21.23 5.88 -10.06
CA GLU A 504 20.71 6.67 -11.20
C GLU A 504 21.40 8.02 -11.34
N LEU A 505 21.60 8.72 -10.22
CA LEU A 505 22.35 9.98 -10.20
C LEU A 505 23.78 9.76 -10.70
N ALA A 506 24.48 8.73 -10.21
CA ALA A 506 25.84 8.42 -10.63
C ALA A 506 25.92 8.11 -12.14
N ALA A 507 24.93 7.36 -12.66
CA ALA A 507 24.84 7.09 -14.09
C ALA A 507 24.56 8.36 -14.90
N ALA A 508 23.70 9.24 -14.42
CA ALA A 508 23.42 10.53 -15.07
C ALA A 508 24.64 11.44 -15.13
N LEU A 509 25.42 11.51 -14.07
CA LEU A 509 26.65 12.30 -14.02
C LEU A 509 27.77 11.77 -14.93
N LEU A 510 27.82 10.47 -15.16
CA LEU A 510 28.73 9.81 -16.12
C LEU A 510 28.27 9.98 -17.57
N GLY A 511 26.98 10.20 -17.80
CA GLY A 511 26.40 10.30 -19.13
C GLY A 511 26.57 9.03 -19.97
N PRO A 512 26.92 9.14 -21.28
CA PRO A 512 27.05 7.97 -22.17
C PRO A 512 28.03 6.90 -21.69
N ARG A 513 29.04 7.28 -20.90
CA ARG A 513 30.06 6.37 -20.38
C ARG A 513 29.44 5.34 -19.42
N ALA A 514 28.31 5.66 -18.77
CA ALA A 514 27.64 4.75 -17.85
C ALA A 514 27.12 3.50 -18.59
N LYS A 515 26.59 3.65 -19.81
CA LYS A 515 26.08 2.52 -20.62
C LYS A 515 27.18 1.50 -20.98
N ALA A 516 28.40 1.97 -21.20
CA ALA A 516 29.54 1.11 -21.50
C ALA A 516 30.05 0.33 -20.28
N LEU A 517 29.80 0.81 -19.08
CA LEU A 517 30.27 0.22 -17.82
C LEU A 517 29.30 -0.80 -17.21
N MET A 518 28.02 -0.75 -17.57
CA MET A 518 26.99 -1.59 -16.99
C MET A 518 26.29 -2.44 -18.06
N PRO A 519 26.42 -3.79 -18.00
CA PRO A 519 25.65 -4.68 -18.88
C PRO A 519 24.14 -4.48 -18.70
N SER A 520 23.38 -4.58 -19.78
CA SER A 520 21.93 -4.29 -19.81
C SER A 520 21.08 -5.12 -18.84
N HIS A 521 21.54 -6.29 -18.45
CA HIS A 521 20.84 -7.19 -17.52
C HIS A 521 21.30 -7.07 -16.05
N GLU A 522 22.37 -6.32 -15.79
CA GLU A 522 22.88 -6.03 -14.44
C GLU A 522 22.82 -4.54 -14.11
N GLN A 523 21.78 -3.88 -14.55
CA GLN A 523 21.67 -2.43 -14.30
C GLN A 523 21.64 -2.15 -12.79
N ALA A 524 22.53 -1.25 -12.36
CA ALA A 524 22.64 -0.81 -10.97
C ALA A 524 21.34 -0.21 -10.43
N SER A 525 20.49 0.26 -11.31
CA SER A 525 19.23 0.93 -11.03
C SER A 525 18.01 0.11 -11.47
N ASP A 526 18.06 -1.22 -11.38
CA ASP A 526 16.85 -2.03 -11.59
C ASP A 526 15.89 -1.90 -10.40
N TRP A 527 14.82 -1.17 -10.61
CA TRP A 527 13.79 -0.89 -9.61
C TRP A 527 12.82 -2.05 -9.37
N ARG A 528 12.67 -2.98 -10.32
CA ARG A 528 11.63 -4.03 -10.26
C ARG A 528 11.62 -4.86 -8.98
N PRO A 529 12.77 -5.28 -8.40
CA PRO A 529 12.78 -5.99 -7.13
C PRO A 529 12.23 -5.16 -5.96
N LEU A 530 12.52 -3.84 -5.94
CA LEU A 530 11.96 -2.93 -4.95
C LEU A 530 10.46 -2.78 -5.14
N LEU A 531 10.04 -2.47 -6.37
CA LEU A 531 8.64 -2.20 -6.71
C LEU A 531 7.74 -3.41 -6.44
N PHE A 532 8.25 -4.63 -6.65
CA PHE A 532 7.52 -5.86 -6.31
C PHE A 532 7.26 -5.96 -4.80
N GLN A 533 8.28 -5.68 -3.98
CA GLN A 533 8.16 -5.73 -2.51
C GLN A 533 7.31 -4.59 -1.92
N GLN A 534 6.91 -3.62 -2.74
CA GLN A 534 5.98 -2.55 -2.35
C GLN A 534 4.51 -2.94 -2.55
N PHE A 535 4.23 -4.19 -2.92
CA PHE A 535 2.88 -4.74 -2.97
C PHE A 535 2.17 -4.50 -1.63
N HIS A 536 0.85 -4.26 -1.69
CA HIS A 536 0.08 -3.70 -0.57
C HIS A 536 -0.06 -4.61 0.65
N ASP A 537 0.31 -5.91 0.57
CA ASP A 537 0.42 -6.81 1.73
C ASP A 537 1.86 -7.18 2.10
N ILE A 538 2.86 -6.89 1.27
CA ILE A 538 4.27 -7.15 1.63
C ILE A 538 4.85 -5.98 2.42
N LEU A 539 4.86 -4.77 1.86
CA LEU A 539 5.42 -3.59 2.52
C LEU A 539 4.71 -3.23 3.83
N PRO A 540 3.38 -3.26 3.91
CA PRO A 540 2.64 -3.05 5.16
C PRO A 540 2.95 -4.06 6.26
N GLY A 541 3.38 -5.26 5.90
CA GLY A 541 3.72 -6.29 6.88
C GLY A 541 2.54 -7.18 7.27
N THR A 542 1.60 -7.38 6.36
CA THR A 542 0.30 -8.01 6.57
C THR A 542 0.20 -9.42 5.97
N SER A 543 1.32 -10.02 5.65
CA SER A 543 1.43 -11.38 5.11
C SER A 543 1.91 -12.40 6.15
N ILE A 544 1.82 -13.69 5.78
CA ILE A 544 2.36 -14.80 6.56
C ILE A 544 3.89 -14.80 6.63
N PRO A 545 4.52 -15.50 7.60
CA PRO A 545 5.99 -15.52 7.77
C PRO A 545 6.77 -15.90 6.53
N GLU A 546 6.28 -16.87 5.76
CA GLU A 546 6.92 -17.40 4.56
C GLU A 546 7.14 -16.33 3.48
N VAL A 547 6.25 -15.35 3.39
CA VAL A 547 6.38 -14.21 2.47
C VAL A 547 7.61 -13.38 2.84
N PHE A 548 7.81 -13.09 4.11
CA PHE A 548 8.94 -12.29 4.59
C PHE A 548 10.27 -13.07 4.54
N GLU A 549 10.23 -14.37 4.78
CA GLU A 549 11.38 -15.25 4.58
C GLU A 549 11.84 -15.26 3.11
N GLN A 550 10.89 -15.27 2.16
CA GLN A 550 11.19 -15.17 0.74
C GLN A 550 11.61 -13.75 0.31
N ALA A 551 11.08 -12.71 0.94
CA ALA A 551 11.44 -11.33 0.64
C ALA A 551 12.87 -10.96 1.10
N GLU A 552 13.35 -11.49 2.23
CA GLU A 552 14.65 -11.13 2.80
C GLU A 552 15.85 -11.37 1.84
N PRO A 553 16.01 -12.51 1.16
CA PRO A 553 17.07 -12.69 0.18
C PRO A 553 16.94 -11.74 -1.01
N ILE A 554 15.72 -11.41 -1.45
CA ILE A 554 15.46 -10.46 -2.57
C ILE A 554 15.93 -9.06 -2.16
N TRP A 555 15.54 -8.59 -0.97
CA TRP A 555 16.00 -7.32 -0.41
C TRP A 555 17.51 -7.24 -0.32
N ARG A 556 18.13 -8.29 0.20
CA ARG A 556 19.58 -8.36 0.42
C ARG A 556 20.35 -8.33 -0.90
N ASP A 557 19.91 -9.10 -1.88
CA ASP A 557 20.55 -9.18 -3.18
C ASP A 557 20.38 -7.88 -3.98
N ALA A 558 19.16 -7.33 -4.04
CA ALA A 558 18.91 -6.06 -4.71
C ALA A 558 19.73 -4.91 -4.11
N ARG A 559 19.83 -4.82 -2.77
CA ARG A 559 20.66 -3.81 -2.11
C ARG A 559 22.15 -3.98 -2.44
N ARG A 560 22.64 -5.22 -2.48
CA ARG A 560 24.04 -5.49 -2.86
C ARG A 560 24.32 -5.10 -4.30
N ARG A 561 23.42 -5.40 -5.24
CA ARG A 561 23.57 -5.00 -6.65
C ARG A 561 23.56 -3.48 -6.79
N ALA A 562 22.56 -2.81 -6.22
CA ALA A 562 22.46 -1.36 -6.28
C ALA A 562 23.66 -0.65 -5.66
N ALA A 563 24.14 -1.11 -4.48
CA ALA A 563 25.33 -0.57 -3.84
C ALA A 563 26.60 -0.75 -4.70
N ARG A 564 26.81 -1.96 -5.23
CA ARG A 564 27.98 -2.24 -6.10
C ARG A 564 27.94 -1.38 -7.37
N GLY A 565 26.77 -1.29 -8.01
CA GLY A 565 26.62 -0.48 -9.22
C GLY A 565 26.86 0.99 -8.95
N ARG A 566 26.29 1.56 -7.89
CA ARG A 566 26.59 2.92 -7.44
C ARG A 566 28.08 3.13 -7.21
N ASP A 567 28.72 2.23 -6.43
CA ASP A 567 30.13 2.34 -6.07
C ASP A 567 31.04 2.27 -7.31
N GLN A 568 30.72 1.40 -8.27
CA GLN A 568 31.43 1.32 -9.55
C GLN A 568 31.27 2.60 -10.38
N LEU A 569 30.03 3.09 -10.55
CA LEU A 569 29.75 4.30 -11.32
C LEU A 569 30.46 5.52 -10.71
N LEU A 570 30.39 5.72 -9.39
CA LEU A 570 31.07 6.81 -8.69
C LEU A 570 32.60 6.62 -8.71
N GLY A 571 33.06 5.40 -8.58
CA GLY A 571 34.47 5.09 -8.77
C GLY A 571 35.00 5.54 -10.15
N HIS A 572 34.28 5.23 -11.21
CA HIS A 572 34.65 5.68 -12.57
C HIS A 572 34.46 7.18 -12.80
N LEU A 573 33.49 7.82 -12.12
CA LEU A 573 33.31 9.28 -12.19
C LEU A 573 34.51 10.04 -11.68
N PHE A 574 35.15 9.52 -10.60
CA PHE A 574 36.26 10.24 -9.92
C PHE A 574 37.64 9.65 -10.25
N SER A 575 37.76 8.52 -10.94
CA SER A 575 39.07 7.97 -11.36
C SER A 575 39.59 8.65 -12.63
N SER A 576 40.76 9.20 -12.56
CA SER A 576 41.52 9.70 -13.74
C SER A 576 42.11 8.58 -14.61
N HIS A 577 42.23 7.36 -14.11
CA HIS A 577 42.82 6.19 -14.79
C HIS A 577 41.97 4.94 -14.68
N GLN A 578 42.09 4.00 -15.64
CA GLN A 578 41.34 2.74 -15.79
C GLN A 578 41.64 1.66 -14.72
N ASP A 579 42.38 1.98 -13.66
CA ASP A 579 42.72 1.02 -12.62
C ASP A 579 41.51 0.78 -11.72
N GLY A 580 40.98 -0.43 -11.78
CA GLY A 580 39.78 -0.85 -11.04
C GLY A 580 39.92 -0.61 -9.53
N LEU A 581 38.78 -0.48 -8.86
CA LEU A 581 38.62 -0.37 -7.42
C LEU A 581 39.29 -1.55 -6.69
N VAL A 582 40.57 -1.45 -6.40
CA VAL A 582 41.28 -2.42 -5.56
C VAL A 582 41.22 -1.90 -4.11
N SER A 583 40.62 -2.68 -3.22
CA SER A 583 40.57 -2.38 -1.79
C SER A 583 41.96 -2.59 -1.15
N ASP A 584 42.74 -1.55 -1.08
CA ASP A 584 43.99 -1.53 -0.31
C ASP A 584 43.72 -0.85 1.05
N PRO A 585 43.78 -1.55 2.18
CA PRO A 585 43.59 -0.99 3.51
C PRO A 585 44.61 0.08 3.90
N HIS A 586 45.74 0.21 3.17
CA HIS A 586 46.77 1.22 3.39
C HIS A 586 46.61 2.48 2.52
N ARG A 587 45.56 2.57 1.70
CA ARG A 587 45.32 3.76 0.87
C ARG A 587 45.19 5.02 1.74
N SER A 588 45.91 6.05 1.33
CA SER A 588 45.88 7.36 1.99
C SER A 588 44.87 8.33 1.40
N HIS A 589 44.31 8.05 0.20
CA HIS A 589 43.42 8.93 -0.54
C HIS A 589 42.00 8.36 -0.66
N TRP A 590 41.03 9.21 -0.38
CA TRP A 590 39.61 8.89 -0.43
C TRP A 590 38.84 10.05 -1.06
N THR A 591 37.66 9.78 -1.57
CA THR A 591 36.74 10.80 -2.02
C THR A 591 35.41 10.65 -1.25
N TRP A 592 34.96 11.73 -0.67
CA TRP A 592 33.59 11.83 -0.18
C TRP A 592 32.76 12.59 -1.21
N CYS A 593 31.49 12.16 -1.46
CA CYS A 593 30.55 12.79 -2.37
C CYS A 593 29.18 12.96 -1.71
N GLY A 594 28.68 14.20 -1.66
CA GLY A 594 27.30 14.51 -1.36
C GLY A 594 26.44 14.26 -2.59
N LEU A 595 25.49 13.32 -2.49
CA LEU A 595 24.69 12.83 -3.64
C LEU A 595 23.33 13.53 -3.77
N GLN A 596 23.10 14.60 -3.00
CA GLN A 596 21.86 15.36 -3.05
C GLN A 596 22.15 16.83 -3.35
N PRO A 597 21.36 17.47 -4.23
CA PRO A 597 21.55 18.89 -4.57
C PRO A 597 20.99 19.81 -3.46
N LEU A 598 21.49 19.65 -2.22
CA LEU A 598 21.01 20.39 -1.05
C LEU A 598 21.72 21.75 -0.89
N ALA A 599 21.11 22.62 -0.11
CA ALA A 599 21.70 23.87 0.36
C ALA A 599 22.92 23.62 1.29
N HIS A 600 23.62 24.67 1.64
CA HIS A 600 24.86 24.63 2.43
C HIS A 600 24.79 23.86 3.73
N TRP A 601 25.74 22.95 3.97
CA TRP A 601 25.89 22.17 5.19
C TRP A 601 27.30 21.61 5.32
N SER A 602 27.74 21.28 6.53
CA SER A 602 29.06 20.68 6.80
C SER A 602 28.86 19.24 7.28
N PRO A 603 29.17 18.22 6.43
CA PRO A 603 29.03 16.83 6.82
C PRO A 603 29.96 16.44 7.97
N LEU A 604 29.46 15.60 8.88
CA LEU A 604 30.28 14.96 9.90
C LEU A 604 30.40 13.46 9.58
N LEU A 605 31.63 12.99 9.44
CA LEU A 605 31.93 11.61 9.08
C LEU A 605 32.64 10.88 10.20
N ARG A 606 32.40 9.58 10.32
CA ARG A 606 33.22 8.70 11.12
C ARG A 606 34.20 7.95 10.22
N LEU A 607 35.50 8.20 10.42
CA LEU A 607 36.59 7.72 9.58
C LEU A 607 37.53 6.81 10.38
N PRO A 608 38.34 5.95 9.70
CA PRO A 608 39.40 5.19 10.35
C PRO A 608 40.40 6.10 11.10
N GLN A 609 41.05 5.52 12.13
CA GLN A 609 42.05 6.22 12.94
C GLN A 609 43.14 6.83 12.06
N GLY A 610 43.50 8.10 12.30
CA GLY A 610 44.50 8.89 11.54
C GLY A 610 44.11 10.33 11.54
N HIS A 611 44.98 11.19 10.93
CA HIS A 611 44.72 12.61 10.70
C HIS A 611 44.19 12.79 9.27
N TRP A 612 43.13 13.54 9.14
CA TRP A 612 42.45 13.74 7.86
C TRP A 612 42.54 15.17 7.36
N SER A 613 42.87 15.31 6.08
CA SER A 613 42.94 16.60 5.41
C SER A 613 42.08 16.58 4.13
N SER A 614 41.66 17.80 3.69
CA SER A 614 40.99 17.99 2.40
C SER A 614 41.65 19.15 1.69
N ALA A 615 42.06 18.96 0.43
CA ALA A 615 42.80 19.97 -0.36
C ALA A 615 44.01 20.59 0.42
N GLY A 616 44.75 19.76 1.15
CA GLY A 616 45.93 20.17 1.92
C GLY A 616 45.63 20.84 3.27
N GLN A 617 44.38 21.01 3.66
CA GLN A 617 43.97 21.58 4.96
C GLN A 617 43.58 20.48 5.93
N LEU A 618 44.15 20.48 7.13
CA LEU A 618 43.80 19.55 8.19
C LEU A 618 42.37 19.81 8.67
N LEU A 619 41.59 18.75 8.76
CA LEU A 619 40.19 18.81 9.17
C LEU A 619 40.08 18.72 10.71
N PRO A 620 38.99 19.32 11.28
CA PRO A 620 38.72 19.12 12.70
C PRO A 620 38.41 17.66 13.04
N GLU A 621 39.00 17.15 14.11
CA GLU A 621 38.90 15.73 14.49
C GLU A 621 38.53 15.56 15.95
N GLN A 622 37.86 14.44 16.27
CA GLN A 622 37.54 13.98 17.60
C GLN A 622 37.65 12.46 17.64
N ALA A 623 38.36 11.89 18.62
CA ALA A 623 38.44 10.45 18.82
C ALA A 623 37.04 9.86 19.08
N ALA A 624 36.71 8.73 18.45
CA ALA A 624 35.47 8.01 18.67
C ALA A 624 35.71 6.83 19.64
N PRO A 625 34.85 6.62 20.67
CA PRO A 625 35.02 5.60 21.70
C PRO A 625 35.13 4.17 21.15
N SER A 626 34.46 3.88 20.07
CA SER A 626 34.45 2.57 19.40
C SER A 626 35.51 2.43 18.30
N GLY A 627 36.55 3.30 18.36
CA GLY A 627 37.65 3.34 17.38
C GLY A 627 37.39 4.29 16.19
N GLY A 628 38.46 4.77 15.57
CA GLY A 628 38.42 5.78 14.52
C GLY A 628 38.27 7.20 15.07
N VAL A 629 37.97 8.13 14.15
CA VAL A 629 37.82 9.56 14.44
C VAL A 629 36.54 10.11 13.79
N TRP A 630 35.89 11.05 14.48
CA TRP A 630 34.92 11.93 13.88
C TRP A 630 35.66 13.06 13.15
N VAL A 631 35.20 13.43 11.98
CA VAL A 631 35.82 14.47 11.15
C VAL A 631 34.74 15.34 10.57
N GLN A 632 34.84 16.67 10.74
CA GLN A 632 33.95 17.64 10.12
C GLN A 632 34.50 18.07 8.76
N LEU A 633 33.72 17.88 7.71
CA LEU A 633 34.08 18.33 6.37
C LEU A 633 33.83 19.83 6.16
N PRO A 634 34.50 20.47 5.18
CA PRO A 634 34.19 21.82 4.74
C PRO A 634 32.72 21.93 4.30
N CYS A 635 32.21 23.15 4.31
CA CYS A 635 30.84 23.41 3.85
C CYS A 635 30.65 23.00 2.39
N CYS A 636 29.59 22.27 2.15
CA CYS A 636 29.17 21.70 0.88
C CYS A 636 27.85 22.28 0.42
N GLU A 637 27.63 22.32 -0.89
CA GLU A 637 26.36 22.67 -1.51
C GLU A 637 26.19 21.93 -2.82
N GLY A 638 24.97 21.65 -3.19
CA GLY A 638 24.65 20.87 -4.40
C GLY A 638 25.23 19.47 -4.35
N VAL A 639 25.29 18.81 -5.50
CA VAL A 639 26.03 17.55 -5.66
C VAL A 639 27.50 17.88 -5.85
N CYS A 640 28.32 17.51 -4.87
CA CYS A 640 29.75 17.85 -4.89
C CYS A 640 30.60 16.74 -4.27
N ALA A 641 31.89 16.70 -4.64
CA ALA A 641 32.83 15.76 -4.05
C ALA A 641 34.04 16.48 -3.48
N LEU A 642 34.58 15.93 -2.41
CA LEU A 642 35.76 16.43 -1.68
C LEU A 642 36.87 15.38 -1.66
N PRO A 643 38.12 15.75 -1.98
CA PRO A 643 39.29 14.92 -1.75
C PRO A 643 39.52 14.77 -0.25
N LEU A 644 39.79 13.56 0.20
CA LEU A 644 40.17 13.27 1.58
C LEU A 644 41.50 12.50 1.60
N GLN A 645 42.44 13.00 2.42
CA GLN A 645 43.75 12.35 2.59
C GLN A 645 43.96 11.98 4.05
N ARG A 646 44.37 10.74 4.29
CA ARG A 646 44.76 10.25 5.60
C ARG A 646 46.27 10.31 5.80
N SER A 647 46.73 10.80 6.95
CA SER A 647 48.13 10.82 7.36
C SER A 647 48.33 10.23 8.77
N HIS A 648 49.58 9.84 9.09
CA HIS A 648 49.94 9.34 10.45
C HIS A 648 50.36 10.48 11.38
N ALA A 649 50.67 11.65 10.83
CA ALA A 649 51.03 12.84 11.62
C ALA A 649 50.19 14.06 11.14
N PRO A 650 49.87 15.00 12.03
CA PRO A 650 49.13 16.19 11.67
C PRO A 650 49.97 17.05 10.72
N LEU A 651 49.39 17.55 9.63
CA LEU A 651 50.00 18.42 8.64
C LEU A 651 49.40 19.82 8.81
N GLY A 652 49.97 20.62 9.73
CA GLY A 652 49.55 22.00 9.96
C GLY A 652 48.44 22.16 11.03
N SER A 653 47.85 23.33 11.07
CA SER A 653 46.71 23.62 11.98
C SER A 653 45.38 23.15 11.41
N ALA A 654 44.56 22.55 12.20
CA ALA A 654 43.22 22.14 11.81
C ALA A 654 42.29 23.34 11.56
N LEU A 655 41.39 23.21 10.58
CA LEU A 655 40.29 24.13 10.40
C LEU A 655 39.50 24.31 11.70
N PRO A 656 38.95 25.47 11.98
CA PRO A 656 38.07 25.64 13.15
C PRO A 656 36.81 24.80 13.01
N VAL A 657 36.35 24.23 14.12
CA VAL A 657 35.08 23.50 14.17
C VAL A 657 33.94 24.50 13.96
N ARG A 658 33.11 24.21 12.98
CA ARG A 658 31.90 25.01 12.77
C ARG A 658 30.81 24.54 13.74
N HIS A 659 30.28 25.47 14.52
CA HIS A 659 29.29 25.20 15.56
C HIS A 659 29.67 24.03 16.49
N PRO A 660 30.75 24.19 17.29
CA PRO A 660 31.26 23.13 18.13
C PRO A 660 30.28 22.73 19.22
N VAL A 661 30.26 21.45 19.56
CA VAL A 661 29.46 20.92 20.66
C VAL A 661 30.13 21.18 21.98
N SER A 662 29.40 21.75 22.93
CA SER A 662 29.76 21.90 24.34
C SER A 662 28.86 21.06 25.22
N VAL A 663 29.39 20.66 26.40
CA VAL A 663 28.65 19.91 27.39
C VAL A 663 28.77 20.62 28.73
N GLU A 664 27.63 20.89 29.35
CA GLU A 664 27.53 21.49 30.69
C GLU A 664 26.81 20.51 31.64
N VAL A 665 27.33 20.35 32.84
CA VAL A 665 26.64 19.59 33.91
C VAL A 665 25.78 20.55 34.70
N LEU A 666 24.47 20.45 34.53
CA LEU A 666 23.51 21.35 35.22
C LEU A 666 23.25 20.91 36.64
N SER A 667 23.20 19.62 36.89
CA SER A 667 23.09 19.01 38.21
C SER A 667 23.53 17.55 38.14
N SER A 668 23.59 16.83 39.25
CA SER A 668 23.94 15.41 39.26
C SER A 668 22.97 14.63 38.37
N GLY A 669 23.50 14.03 37.28
CA GLY A 669 22.74 13.22 36.33
C GLY A 669 21.91 14.04 35.30
N VAL A 670 22.17 15.35 35.15
CA VAL A 670 21.53 16.19 34.12
C VAL A 670 22.61 16.96 33.36
N TRP A 671 22.61 16.80 32.05
CA TRP A 671 23.58 17.40 31.12
C TRP A 671 22.89 18.28 30.10
N ARG A 672 23.50 19.42 29.79
CA ARG A 672 23.15 20.22 28.61
C ARG A 672 24.17 20.00 27.52
N LEU A 673 23.69 19.54 26.38
CA LEU A 673 24.43 19.48 25.13
C LEU A 673 24.06 20.71 24.30
N SER A 674 25.03 21.45 23.76
CA SER A 674 24.76 22.63 22.93
C SER A 674 25.81 22.78 21.85
N ASN A 675 25.40 23.16 20.64
CA ASN A 675 26.27 23.54 19.53
C ASN A 675 26.03 24.98 19.05
N GLY A 676 25.27 25.78 19.79
CA GLY A 676 24.92 27.15 19.45
C GLY A 676 23.78 27.28 18.43
N VAL A 677 23.40 26.19 17.74
CA VAL A 677 22.23 26.12 16.85
C VAL A 677 21.04 25.51 17.56
N VAL A 678 21.28 24.50 18.35
CA VAL A 678 20.29 23.82 19.20
C VAL A 678 20.94 23.43 20.52
N SER A 679 20.14 23.36 21.58
CA SER A 679 20.58 22.82 22.86
C SER A 679 19.55 21.85 23.43
N ALA A 680 20.04 20.81 24.11
CA ALA A 680 19.24 19.72 24.65
C ALA A 680 19.63 19.42 26.10
N ASP A 681 18.71 19.50 27.06
CA ASP A 681 18.88 19.05 28.42
C ASP A 681 18.49 17.57 28.50
N VAL A 682 19.41 16.72 28.95
CA VAL A 682 19.27 15.27 28.99
C VAL A 682 19.48 14.76 30.41
N SER A 683 18.62 13.85 30.86
CA SER A 683 18.81 13.11 32.11
C SER A 683 18.85 11.61 31.88
N ALA A 684 18.95 10.85 32.97
CA ALA A 684 18.83 9.40 32.95
C ALA A 684 17.49 8.91 32.36
N HIS A 685 16.44 9.75 32.36
CA HIS A 685 15.10 9.41 31.88
C HIS A 685 14.82 9.88 30.43
N GLY A 686 15.80 10.45 29.75
CA GLY A 686 15.66 10.90 28.36
C GLY A 686 15.85 12.39 28.17
N LEU A 687 15.34 12.92 27.06
CA LEU A 687 15.38 14.34 26.71
C LEU A 687 14.38 15.11 27.60
N ILE A 688 14.89 16.01 28.42
CA ILE A 688 14.06 16.85 29.31
C ILE A 688 13.56 18.07 28.56
N GLN A 689 14.46 18.71 27.79
CA GLN A 689 14.16 19.95 27.10
C GLN A 689 14.98 20.06 25.82
N LEU A 690 14.38 20.59 24.80
CA LEU A 690 15.02 21.02 23.54
C LEU A 690 14.81 22.52 23.38
N ARG A 691 15.86 23.25 22.98
CA ARG A 691 15.81 24.70 22.75
C ARG A 691 16.37 25.04 21.39
N ASP A 692 15.84 26.10 20.78
CA ASP A 692 16.41 26.70 19.57
C ASP A 692 17.69 27.50 19.85
N ALA A 693 18.25 28.12 18.81
CA ALA A 693 19.43 28.98 18.91
C ALA A 693 19.26 30.21 19.84
N ASN A 694 18.03 30.63 20.06
CA ASN A 694 17.69 31.75 20.97
C ASN A 694 17.38 31.29 22.40
N GLY A 695 17.50 30.01 22.69
CA GLY A 695 17.21 29.42 24.00
C GLY A 695 15.72 29.16 24.25
N VAL A 696 14.84 29.29 23.27
CA VAL A 696 13.40 29.10 23.40
C VAL A 696 13.08 27.62 23.59
N PRO A 697 12.43 27.20 24.68
CA PRO A 697 12.10 25.80 24.97
C PRO A 697 10.99 25.29 24.05
N GLN A 698 11.11 24.04 23.58
CA GLN A 698 10.17 23.39 22.69
C GLN A 698 9.28 22.37 23.38
N LEU A 699 9.70 21.83 24.52
CA LEU A 699 8.95 20.82 25.27
C LEU A 699 8.29 21.40 26.51
N SER A 700 7.06 20.98 26.82
CA SER A 700 6.36 21.31 28.08
C SER A 700 6.78 20.39 29.21
N GLU A 701 7.06 19.12 28.85
CA GLU A 701 7.48 18.04 29.74
C GLU A 701 8.58 17.22 29.03
N PRO A 702 9.32 16.38 29.76
CA PRO A 702 10.29 15.48 29.14
C PRO A 702 9.66 14.57 28.06
N MET A 703 10.46 14.19 27.08
CA MET A 703 10.14 13.14 26.12
C MET A 703 9.70 11.87 26.85
N ARG A 704 8.69 11.21 26.31
CA ARG A 704 8.14 9.99 26.91
C ARG A 704 8.33 8.80 25.96
N LEU A 705 8.78 7.66 26.52
CA LEU A 705 8.68 6.36 25.86
C LEU A 705 7.56 5.61 26.59
N LEU A 706 6.51 5.24 25.85
CA LEU A 706 5.25 4.72 26.39
C LEU A 706 4.95 3.35 25.81
N ARG A 707 4.28 2.53 26.61
CA ARG A 707 3.74 1.23 26.19
C ARG A 707 2.24 1.20 26.41
N PHE A 708 1.55 0.55 25.51
CA PHE A 708 0.10 0.34 25.57
C PHE A 708 -0.22 -1.10 25.22
N SER A 709 -1.32 -1.66 25.75
CA SER A 709 -1.91 -2.88 25.21
C SER A 709 -2.56 -2.54 23.88
N ASP A 710 -2.27 -3.38 22.85
CA ASP A 710 -2.78 -3.21 21.48
C ASP A 710 -3.31 -4.56 21.01
N ARG A 711 -4.60 -4.77 21.19
CA ARG A 711 -5.28 -6.00 20.77
C ARG A 711 -6.30 -5.65 19.72
N GLY A 712 -5.92 -5.81 18.45
CA GLY A 712 -6.84 -5.73 17.32
C GLY A 712 -7.92 -6.82 17.42
N GLU A 713 -9.15 -6.51 17.04
CA GLU A 713 -10.27 -7.47 17.14
C GLU A 713 -10.14 -8.58 16.09
N PHE A 714 -9.94 -8.26 14.80
CA PHE A 714 -9.95 -9.24 13.71
C PHE A 714 -8.73 -9.17 12.80
N TRP A 715 -8.16 -7.98 12.58
CA TRP A 715 -7.11 -7.71 11.62
C TRP A 715 -5.85 -7.21 12.32
N ASP A 716 -5.24 -8.08 13.11
CA ASP A 716 -4.21 -7.72 14.08
C ASP A 716 -3.01 -6.99 13.46
N ALA A 717 -2.43 -7.49 12.34
CA ALA A 717 -1.30 -6.81 11.69
C ALA A 717 -1.71 -5.52 10.98
N TRP A 718 -2.98 -5.39 10.54
CA TRP A 718 -3.46 -4.23 9.78
C TRP A 718 -3.84 -3.07 10.65
N ASP A 719 -4.55 -3.31 11.76
CA ASP A 719 -5.12 -2.20 12.53
C ASP A 719 -4.62 -2.14 13.98
N LEU A 720 -4.69 -0.94 14.56
CA LEU A 720 -4.43 -0.66 15.96
C LEU A 720 -5.75 -0.69 16.72
N ALA A 721 -5.71 -1.13 17.97
CA ALA A 721 -6.85 -1.02 18.87
C ALA A 721 -7.23 0.47 19.06
N ALA A 722 -8.47 0.83 18.74
CA ALA A 722 -8.92 2.23 18.76
C ALA A 722 -8.84 2.84 20.17
N ASP A 723 -8.93 2.01 21.19
CA ASP A 723 -8.91 2.39 22.61
C ASP A 723 -7.53 2.17 23.29
N TYR A 724 -6.46 1.86 22.52
CA TYR A 724 -5.16 1.52 23.11
C TYR A 724 -4.67 2.53 24.15
N ARG A 725 -4.98 3.83 23.98
CA ARG A 725 -4.59 4.89 24.91
C ARG A 725 -5.23 4.75 26.30
N GLN A 726 -6.33 4.00 26.42
CA GLN A 726 -7.00 3.69 27.69
C GLN A 726 -6.33 2.54 28.45
N HIS A 727 -5.40 1.83 27.80
CA HIS A 727 -4.72 0.64 28.32
C HIS A 727 -3.19 0.81 28.41
N PRO A 728 -2.70 1.83 29.18
CA PRO A 728 -1.28 2.06 29.33
C PRO A 728 -0.62 0.92 30.12
N LEU A 729 0.58 0.55 29.70
CA LEU A 729 1.42 -0.43 30.36
C LEU A 729 2.64 0.23 31.00
N PRO A 730 3.10 -0.25 32.18
CA PRO A 730 4.20 0.40 32.88
C PRO A 730 5.53 0.23 32.14
N MET A 731 6.30 1.31 32.06
CA MET A 731 7.73 1.28 31.75
C MET A 731 8.53 1.03 33.02
N ALA A 732 9.71 0.40 32.90
CA ALA A 732 10.59 0.26 34.06
C ALA A 732 11.04 1.63 34.58
N ALA A 733 10.96 1.82 35.89
CA ALA A 733 11.39 3.06 36.54
C ALA A 733 12.91 3.25 36.51
N ASN A 734 13.67 2.16 36.44
CA ASN A 734 15.12 2.18 36.50
C ASN A 734 15.73 2.35 35.10
N TRP A 735 16.19 3.58 34.85
CA TRP A 735 17.02 3.91 33.70
C TRP A 735 18.47 4.08 34.15
N SER A 736 19.43 3.65 33.34
CA SER A 736 20.85 3.97 33.52
C SER A 736 21.29 4.93 32.42
N ALA A 737 22.12 5.90 32.77
CA ALA A 737 22.72 6.83 31.84
C ALA A 737 24.23 6.72 31.86
N GLU A 738 24.85 6.75 30.69
CA GLU A 738 26.29 6.74 30.51
C GLU A 738 26.66 7.84 29.51
N PHE A 739 27.57 8.74 29.95
CA PHE A 739 28.13 9.75 29.10
C PHE A 739 29.30 9.17 28.30
N VAL A 740 29.22 9.10 26.98
CA VAL A 740 30.13 8.32 26.15
C VAL A 740 31.06 9.20 25.33
N GLU A 741 30.56 10.36 24.82
CA GLU A 741 31.34 11.28 23.99
C GLU A 741 31.11 12.74 24.44
N SER A 742 32.22 13.52 24.55
CA SER A 742 32.19 14.91 25.09
C SER A 742 33.10 15.86 24.32
N GLY A 743 33.29 15.64 23.05
CA GLY A 743 34.23 16.45 22.29
C GLY A 743 33.54 17.53 21.45
N PRO A 744 34.30 18.36 20.71
CA PRO A 744 33.72 19.49 19.98
C PRO A 744 32.92 19.09 18.74
N LEU A 745 33.09 17.89 18.22
CA LEU A 745 32.36 17.42 17.04
C LEU A 745 31.09 16.66 17.39
N THR A 746 31.10 15.93 18.50
CA THR A 746 29.94 15.12 18.91
C THR A 746 29.91 14.92 20.43
N ALA A 747 28.74 14.97 20.99
CA ALA A 747 28.45 14.56 22.36
C ALA A 747 27.33 13.52 22.35
N ARG A 748 27.49 12.46 23.16
CA ARG A 748 26.56 11.33 23.20
C ARG A 748 26.33 10.86 24.64
N ILE A 749 25.05 10.70 24.93
CA ILE A 749 24.59 10.05 26.15
C ILE A 749 23.84 8.78 25.79
N VAL A 750 24.16 7.67 26.42
CA VAL A 750 23.53 6.36 26.20
C VAL A 750 22.64 6.05 27.40
N LEU A 751 21.39 5.82 27.14
CA LEU A 751 20.37 5.46 28.12
C LEU A 751 19.97 3.99 27.90
N ARG A 752 19.77 3.25 29.01
CA ARG A 752 19.31 1.87 28.96
C ARG A 752 18.17 1.65 29.94
N THR A 753 17.15 0.91 29.48
CA THR A 753 16.00 0.50 30.28
C THR A 753 15.42 -0.80 29.76
N VAL A 754 14.28 -1.22 30.30
CA VAL A 754 13.50 -2.34 29.80
C VAL A 754 12.04 -1.91 29.59
N ALA A 755 11.42 -2.48 28.56
CA ALA A 755 10.00 -2.34 28.22
C ALA A 755 9.39 -3.75 28.32
N GLY A 756 8.76 -4.09 29.44
CA GLY A 756 8.35 -5.48 29.71
C GLY A 756 9.56 -6.44 29.72
N LEU A 757 9.56 -7.41 28.79
CA LEU A 757 10.68 -8.34 28.58
C LEU A 757 11.75 -7.78 27.63
N SER A 758 11.49 -6.69 26.95
CA SER A 758 12.31 -6.12 25.89
C SER A 758 13.40 -5.21 26.43
N LYS A 759 14.63 -5.38 25.94
CA LYS A 759 15.76 -4.50 26.26
C LYS A 759 15.72 -3.28 25.36
N VAL A 760 15.88 -2.10 25.95
CA VAL A 760 15.85 -0.81 25.24
C VAL A 760 17.16 -0.05 25.50
N ARG A 761 17.78 0.42 24.43
CA ARG A 761 18.89 1.37 24.43
C ARG A 761 18.51 2.59 23.59
N LEU A 762 18.67 3.76 24.16
CA LEU A 762 18.45 5.04 23.52
C LEU A 762 19.74 5.86 23.57
N ASP A 763 20.32 6.17 22.44
CA ASP A 763 21.46 7.08 22.31
C ASP A 763 20.94 8.47 21.91
N LEU A 764 21.17 9.48 22.74
CA LEU A 764 20.92 10.87 22.41
C LEU A 764 22.24 11.51 21.98
N LEU A 765 22.29 12.01 20.76
CA LEU A 765 23.52 12.48 20.09
C LEU A 765 23.32 13.89 19.55
N LEU A 766 24.19 14.81 19.92
CA LEU A 766 24.31 16.13 19.29
C LEU A 766 25.61 16.20 18.47
N GLN A 767 25.53 16.70 17.26
CA GLN A 767 26.66 16.86 16.35
C GLN A 767 26.94 18.35 16.10
N ALA A 768 28.18 18.68 15.79
CA ALA A 768 28.57 20.01 15.35
C ALA A 768 27.81 20.40 14.06
N ASP A 769 27.41 21.64 13.92
CA ASP A 769 26.63 22.21 12.80
C ASP A 769 25.27 21.52 12.52
N SER A 770 24.79 20.70 13.46
CA SER A 770 23.48 20.04 13.33
C SER A 770 22.36 20.92 13.90
N PRO A 771 21.26 21.17 13.19
CA PRO A 771 20.10 21.88 13.71
C PRO A 771 19.14 20.98 14.50
N TRP A 772 19.53 19.75 14.83
CA TRP A 772 18.71 18.78 15.57
C TRP A 772 19.53 17.98 16.57
N ILE A 773 18.85 17.41 17.56
CA ILE A 773 19.40 16.31 18.35
C ILE A 773 18.90 14.99 17.76
N GLU A 774 19.79 14.01 17.59
CA GLU A 774 19.47 12.70 17.09
C GLU A 774 19.17 11.73 18.24
N ALA A 775 18.13 10.91 18.08
CA ALA A 775 17.76 9.80 18.95
C ALA A 775 17.89 8.48 18.18
N GLN A 776 18.84 7.63 18.60
CA GLN A 776 19.03 6.29 18.04
C GLN A 776 18.48 5.26 19.03
N LEU A 777 17.37 4.65 18.68
CA LEU A 777 16.71 3.66 19.52
C LEU A 777 17.02 2.26 19.02
N SER A 778 17.58 1.41 19.90
CA SER A 778 17.78 -0.01 19.66
C SER A 778 16.94 -0.82 20.65
N VAL A 779 16.07 -1.66 20.16
CA VAL A 779 15.15 -2.46 20.96
C VAL A 779 15.28 -3.93 20.59
N TYR A 780 15.44 -4.80 21.60
CA TYR A 780 15.23 -6.23 21.41
C TYR A 780 13.81 -6.56 21.84
N TRP A 781 12.89 -6.55 20.89
CA TRP A 781 11.46 -6.65 21.14
C TRP A 781 11.02 -8.09 21.35
N GLN A 782 10.26 -8.35 22.43
CA GLN A 782 9.76 -9.66 22.83
C GLN A 782 8.29 -9.60 23.30
N GLN A 783 7.60 -8.53 22.99
CA GLN A 783 6.20 -8.35 23.39
C GLN A 783 5.28 -8.69 22.23
N THR A 784 4.10 -9.19 22.58
CA THR A 784 2.98 -9.40 21.66
C THR A 784 1.80 -8.53 22.09
N HIS A 785 1.05 -8.01 21.13
CA HIS A 785 -0.10 -7.14 21.36
C HIS A 785 0.22 -5.94 22.26
N GLU A 786 1.39 -5.35 22.08
CA GLU A 786 1.79 -4.14 22.77
C GLU A 786 2.34 -3.10 21.80
N LEU A 787 1.90 -1.86 21.93
CA LEU A 787 2.38 -0.72 21.14
C LEU A 787 3.42 0.06 21.92
N LEU A 788 4.63 0.16 21.38
CA LEU A 788 5.70 1.02 21.88
C LEU A 788 5.67 2.35 21.12
N ARG A 789 5.56 3.46 21.85
CA ARG A 789 5.49 4.81 21.28
C ARG A 789 6.51 5.76 21.90
N LEU A 790 6.95 6.74 21.12
CA LEU A 790 7.70 7.90 21.60
C LEU A 790 6.81 9.14 21.46
N GLU A 791 6.69 9.92 22.52
CA GLU A 791 5.93 11.17 22.51
C GLU A 791 6.79 12.36 22.94
N LEU A 792 6.57 13.49 22.26
CA LEU A 792 7.18 14.80 22.54
C LEU A 792 6.08 15.78 22.92
N PRO A 793 5.88 16.07 24.23
CA PRO A 793 4.90 17.06 24.67
C PRO A 793 5.33 18.48 24.26
N LEU A 794 4.48 19.18 23.53
CA LEU A 794 4.78 20.51 22.99
C LEU A 794 4.67 21.61 24.02
N LYS A 795 5.64 22.55 24.05
CA LYS A 795 5.60 23.73 24.91
C LYS A 795 4.54 24.72 24.48
N SER A 796 4.46 24.96 23.19
CA SER A 796 3.46 25.82 22.57
C SER A 796 2.43 24.95 21.86
N PRO A 797 1.13 25.08 22.19
CA PRO A 797 0.11 24.30 21.49
C PRO A 797 0.15 24.52 19.99
N ALA A 798 0.11 23.43 19.25
CA ALA A 798 0.04 23.48 17.80
C ALA A 798 -1.38 23.84 17.34
N VAL A 799 -1.48 24.65 16.30
CA VAL A 799 -2.76 24.91 15.59
C VAL A 799 -2.95 23.97 14.42
N ARG A 800 -1.84 23.55 13.82
CA ARG A 800 -1.78 22.55 12.76
C ARG A 800 -0.45 21.82 12.79
N TRP A 801 -0.38 20.74 12.04
CA TRP A 801 0.84 20.01 11.83
C TRP A 801 0.93 19.56 10.37
N ALA A 802 2.14 19.41 9.87
CA ALA A 802 2.42 18.99 8.52
C ALA A 802 3.26 17.72 8.51
N ALA A 803 3.11 16.92 7.46
CA ALA A 803 3.93 15.74 7.23
C ALA A 803 4.15 15.51 5.74
N ASP A 804 5.28 14.91 5.38
CA ASP A 804 5.49 14.47 4.01
C ASP A 804 4.73 13.19 3.72
N THR A 805 4.19 13.13 2.51
CA THR A 805 3.47 11.98 1.96
C THR A 805 3.92 11.73 0.53
N SER A 806 3.51 10.62 -0.07
CA SER A 806 3.76 10.40 -1.49
C SER A 806 3.16 11.52 -2.34
N GLY A 807 3.99 12.15 -3.17
CA GLY A 807 3.59 13.22 -4.07
C GLY A 807 3.40 14.60 -3.43
N GLY A 808 3.73 14.80 -2.14
CA GLY A 808 3.58 16.10 -1.51
C GLY A 808 3.74 16.18 -0.01
N VAL A 809 3.17 17.22 0.55
CA VAL A 809 3.04 17.47 1.98
C VAL A 809 1.58 17.70 2.30
N ILE A 810 1.09 17.06 3.33
CA ILE A 810 -0.25 17.26 3.87
C ILE A 810 -0.17 18.07 5.16
N GLU A 811 -1.07 19.03 5.31
CA GLU A 811 -1.26 19.82 6.53
C GLU A 811 -2.60 19.45 7.13
N ARG A 812 -2.59 19.10 8.43
CA ARG A 812 -3.77 18.70 9.18
C ARG A 812 -4.01 19.63 10.37
N PRO A 813 -5.26 19.93 10.76
CA PRO A 813 -5.53 20.65 12.00
C PRO A 813 -5.00 19.84 13.20
N ALA A 814 -4.48 20.52 14.20
CA ALA A 814 -4.04 19.89 15.45
C ALA A 814 -5.22 19.48 16.36
N GLN A 815 -6.39 20.02 16.12
CA GLN A 815 -7.66 19.63 16.71
C GLN A 815 -8.62 19.22 15.58
N ALA A 816 -9.15 18.03 15.69
CA ALA A 816 -10.10 17.50 14.71
C ALA A 816 -11.49 18.15 14.91
N PHE A 817 -12.11 18.62 13.81
CA PHE A 817 -13.42 19.26 13.80
C PHE A 817 -14.49 18.45 13.08
N THR A 818 -14.08 17.62 12.12
CA THR A 818 -14.98 16.81 11.31
C THR A 818 -14.86 15.32 11.67
N PRO A 819 -15.89 14.50 11.41
CA PRO A 819 -15.80 13.05 11.61
C PRO A 819 -14.63 12.41 10.87
N PHE A 820 -14.32 12.86 9.65
CA PHE A 820 -13.18 12.37 8.89
C PHE A 820 -11.83 12.71 9.55
N GLU A 821 -11.68 13.88 10.14
CA GLU A 821 -10.47 14.27 10.85
C GLU A 821 -10.33 13.52 12.18
N GLN A 822 -11.43 13.21 12.86
CA GLN A 822 -11.44 12.47 14.13
C GLN A 822 -10.92 11.03 13.93
N GLU A 823 -11.18 10.41 12.79
CA GLU A 823 -10.70 9.08 12.48
C GLU A 823 -9.21 9.02 12.10
N ARG A 824 -8.56 10.17 11.86
CA ARG A 824 -7.12 10.25 11.52
C ARG A 824 -6.23 10.34 12.75
N TRP A 825 -6.52 9.52 13.77
CA TRP A 825 -5.77 9.50 15.03
C TRP A 825 -4.45 8.73 14.97
N GLU A 826 -4.16 8.02 13.91
CA GLU A 826 -2.87 7.45 13.53
C GLU A 826 -2.76 7.50 12.01
N VAL A 827 -1.67 8.06 11.47
CA VAL A 827 -1.51 8.23 10.02
C VAL A 827 -0.10 7.85 9.57
N PRO A 828 0.06 7.39 8.33
CA PRO A 828 1.36 7.13 7.74
C PRO A 828 2.05 8.42 7.29
N VAL A 829 3.38 8.45 7.43
CA VAL A 829 4.26 9.50 6.89
C VAL A 829 5.51 8.88 6.27
N ILE A 830 6.22 9.65 5.44
CA ILE A 830 7.42 9.13 4.76
C ILE A 830 8.69 9.38 5.57
N SER A 831 8.98 10.61 5.95
CA SER A 831 10.27 10.96 6.53
C SER A 831 10.27 12.04 7.60
N TRP A 832 9.18 12.79 7.77
CA TRP A 832 9.09 13.80 8.81
C TRP A 832 7.65 14.21 9.11
N LEU A 833 7.47 14.75 10.31
CA LEU A 833 6.28 15.50 10.74
C LEU A 833 6.73 16.76 11.47
N ALA A 834 5.90 17.80 11.45
CA ALA A 834 6.22 19.07 12.11
C ALA A 834 4.96 19.76 12.65
N ALA A 835 4.99 20.13 13.94
CA ALA A 835 3.95 20.94 14.57
C ALA A 835 4.22 22.43 14.31
N GLU A 836 3.16 23.21 14.07
CA GLU A 836 3.20 24.66 13.95
C GLU A 836 2.30 25.31 15.00
N ALA A 837 2.87 26.14 15.85
CA ALA A 837 2.13 26.92 16.83
C ALA A 837 1.66 28.26 16.24
N GLU A 838 0.62 28.84 16.84
CA GLU A 838 0.11 30.17 16.45
C GLU A 838 1.10 31.29 16.77
N ALA A 839 1.77 31.17 17.91
CA ALA A 839 2.72 32.20 18.39
C ALA A 839 4.05 32.13 17.62
N PRO A 840 4.66 33.28 17.26
CA PRO A 840 6.04 33.30 16.77
C PRO A 840 6.97 32.63 17.80
N GLY A 841 7.77 31.69 17.34
CA GLY A 841 8.76 31.00 18.19
C GLY A 841 8.33 29.64 18.70
N GLY A 842 7.21 29.07 18.24
CA GLY A 842 6.80 27.69 18.52
C GLY A 842 6.76 26.83 17.28
N GLY A 843 7.47 25.71 17.28
CA GLY A 843 7.44 24.73 16.20
C GLY A 843 8.49 23.66 16.39
N LEU A 844 8.10 22.41 16.31
CA LEU A 844 8.96 21.25 16.46
C LEU A 844 8.75 20.29 15.32
N ALA A 845 9.83 19.83 14.71
CA ALA A 845 9.81 18.77 13.71
C ALA A 845 10.47 17.50 14.24
N VAL A 846 9.95 16.37 13.82
CA VAL A 846 10.55 15.05 14.01
C VAL A 846 10.93 14.50 12.63
N LEU A 847 12.21 14.24 12.43
CA LEU A 847 12.75 13.59 11.25
C LEU A 847 12.83 12.09 11.51
N LEU A 848 12.44 11.27 10.55
CA LEU A 848 12.26 9.83 10.69
C LEU A 848 13.15 9.06 9.71
N ASP A 849 13.81 8.02 10.22
CA ASP A 849 14.53 7.02 9.42
C ASP A 849 14.22 5.63 10.01
N GLY A 850 13.09 5.06 9.59
CA GLY A 850 12.53 3.79 10.04
C GLY A 850 11.03 3.86 10.31
N PRO A 851 10.56 4.45 11.40
CA PRO A 851 9.14 4.53 11.73
C PRO A 851 8.35 5.37 10.73
N GLN A 852 7.08 4.98 10.50
CA GLN A 852 6.17 5.68 9.59
C GLN A 852 4.79 5.96 10.19
N GLY A 853 4.38 5.24 11.27
CA GLY A 853 3.15 5.51 11.99
C GLY A 853 3.32 6.69 12.94
N VAL A 854 2.47 7.69 12.82
CA VAL A 854 2.52 8.90 13.68
C VAL A 854 1.14 9.40 14.04
N ASP A 855 1.09 10.15 15.14
CA ASP A 855 -0.03 11.01 15.46
C ASP A 855 0.45 12.39 15.93
N ALA A 856 -0.42 13.36 15.88
CA ALA A 856 -0.16 14.70 16.41
C ALA A 856 -1.45 15.33 16.92
N SER A 857 -1.29 16.12 17.97
CA SER A 857 -2.36 16.93 18.53
C SER A 857 -1.86 18.33 18.85
N ALA A 858 -2.71 19.17 19.41
CA ALA A 858 -2.29 20.49 19.90
C ALA A 858 -1.13 20.41 20.91
N ASN A 859 -1.02 19.31 21.65
CA ASN A 859 -0.14 19.21 22.81
C ASN A 859 1.03 18.23 22.64
N HIS A 860 1.07 17.41 21.57
CA HIS A 860 2.15 16.45 21.37
C HIS A 860 2.37 16.06 19.92
N LEU A 861 3.57 15.55 19.63
CA LEU A 861 3.89 14.75 18.46
C LEU A 861 4.21 13.32 18.94
N GLY A 862 3.61 12.32 18.33
CA GLY A 862 3.78 10.92 18.65
C GLY A 862 4.31 10.10 17.48
N VAL A 863 5.14 9.10 17.76
CA VAL A 863 5.69 8.16 16.78
C VAL A 863 5.50 6.75 17.29
N SER A 864 4.82 5.92 16.51
CA SER A 864 4.69 4.48 16.75
C SER A 864 5.95 3.76 16.29
N LEU A 865 6.50 2.91 17.14
CA LEU A 865 7.82 2.29 16.94
C LEU A 865 7.74 0.80 16.68
N LEU A 866 6.99 0.06 17.50
CA LEU A 866 6.86 -1.39 17.46
C LEU A 866 5.51 -1.80 18.03
N ARG A 867 4.96 -2.93 17.57
CA ARG A 867 3.70 -3.44 18.13
C ARG A 867 3.74 -4.94 18.49
N GLY A 868 4.09 -5.84 17.63
CA GLY A 868 4.08 -7.29 17.84
C GLY A 868 2.70 -7.91 17.65
N PRO A 869 2.08 -7.74 16.47
CA PRO A 869 0.87 -8.47 16.12
C PRO A 869 1.18 -9.97 16.01
N THR A 870 0.15 -10.82 16.11
CA THR A 870 0.32 -12.28 16.08
C THR A 870 -0.37 -12.95 14.91
N TRP A 871 -1.15 -12.21 14.14
CA TRP A 871 -1.83 -12.69 12.94
C TRP A 871 -1.68 -11.68 11.79
N PRO A 872 -1.36 -12.14 10.58
CA PRO A 872 -1.14 -13.54 10.16
C PRO A 872 0.26 -14.09 10.49
N ASP A 873 1.19 -13.26 10.99
CA ASP A 873 2.53 -13.65 11.39
C ASP A 873 2.68 -13.64 12.92
N PRO A 874 2.70 -14.83 13.59
CA PRO A 874 2.82 -14.90 15.04
C PRO A 874 4.19 -14.45 15.57
N SER A 875 5.17 -14.28 14.69
CA SER A 875 6.53 -13.82 15.04
C SER A 875 6.81 -12.37 14.65
N ALA A 876 5.80 -11.67 14.15
CA ALA A 876 5.95 -10.29 13.68
C ALA A 876 6.56 -9.40 14.78
N ASP A 877 7.48 -8.53 14.35
CA ASP A 877 8.22 -7.57 15.18
C ASP A 877 9.14 -8.17 16.25
N HIS A 878 9.21 -9.48 16.45
CA HIS A 878 10.14 -10.04 17.40
C HIS A 878 11.60 -9.88 16.95
N GLY A 879 12.51 -9.58 17.89
CA GLY A 879 13.95 -9.48 17.61
C GLY A 879 14.52 -8.05 17.73
N TRP A 880 15.66 -7.82 17.06
CA TRP A 880 16.38 -6.55 17.11
C TRP A 880 15.84 -5.53 16.11
N HIS A 881 15.43 -4.37 16.62
CA HIS A 881 15.04 -3.19 15.85
C HIS A 881 15.94 -2.01 16.13
N ARG A 882 16.15 -1.19 15.11
CA ARG A 882 16.88 0.06 15.20
C ARG A 882 16.10 1.14 14.49
N HIS A 883 15.76 2.19 15.23
CA HIS A 883 15.08 3.36 14.73
C HIS A 883 15.98 4.57 14.92
N ARG A 884 16.00 5.44 13.93
CA ARG A 884 16.66 6.74 14.01
C ARG A 884 15.62 7.83 13.87
N LEU A 885 15.66 8.77 14.82
CA LEU A 885 14.81 9.94 14.84
C LEU A 885 15.68 11.18 15.09
N ALA A 886 15.22 12.34 14.65
CA ALA A 886 15.87 13.60 15.03
C ALA A 886 14.82 14.64 15.39
N PHE A 887 15.10 15.44 16.43
CA PHE A 887 14.20 16.47 16.93
C PHE A 887 14.77 17.83 16.60
N MET A 888 14.06 18.59 15.76
CA MET A 888 14.51 19.86 15.18
C MET A 888 13.57 21.00 15.51
N PRO A 889 14.02 22.09 16.18
CA PRO A 889 13.21 23.29 16.29
C PRO A 889 12.89 23.87 14.91
N ALA A 890 11.61 24.12 14.63
CA ALA A 890 11.10 24.59 13.34
C ALA A 890 10.37 25.93 13.48
N MET A 891 11.05 26.90 14.05
CA MET A 891 10.49 28.16 14.55
C MET A 891 9.84 29.07 13.49
N LEU A 892 10.18 28.89 12.20
CA LEU A 892 9.62 29.64 11.07
C LEU A 892 8.54 28.84 10.33
N GLY A 893 8.04 27.74 10.91
CA GLY A 893 7.23 26.72 10.26
C GLY A 893 8.08 25.76 9.42
N TRP A 894 7.54 24.59 9.10
CA TRP A 894 8.27 23.50 8.45
C TRP A 894 8.96 23.90 7.14
N ASN A 895 8.29 24.70 6.31
CA ASN A 895 8.78 25.08 4.99
C ASN A 895 9.99 26.03 5.07
N ARG A 896 9.87 27.13 5.83
CA ARG A 896 10.97 28.12 5.94
C ARG A 896 12.12 27.65 6.83
N SER A 897 11.86 26.72 7.74
CA SER A 897 12.91 26.06 8.53
C SER A 897 13.63 24.95 7.74
N GLY A 898 13.16 24.63 6.51
CA GLY A 898 13.81 23.66 5.62
C GLY A 898 13.69 22.22 6.09
N VAL A 899 12.62 21.86 6.79
CA VAL A 899 12.43 20.52 7.38
C VAL A 899 12.53 19.42 6.32
N ALA A 900 11.96 19.62 5.12
CA ALA A 900 12.02 18.64 4.04
C ALA A 900 13.45 18.32 3.60
N GLN A 901 14.30 19.35 3.38
CA GLN A 901 15.72 19.14 3.06
C GLN A 901 16.53 18.61 4.26
N ALA A 902 16.17 19.01 5.48
CA ALA A 902 16.79 18.48 6.68
C ALA A 902 16.53 16.96 6.83
N ALA A 903 15.32 16.49 6.50
CA ALA A 903 14.98 15.06 6.50
C ALA A 903 15.80 14.26 5.47
N ILE A 904 16.04 14.81 4.29
CA ILE A 904 16.94 14.19 3.30
C ILE A 904 18.37 14.12 3.87
N ARG A 905 18.90 15.24 4.36
CA ARG A 905 20.24 15.31 4.95
C ARG A 905 20.42 14.33 6.12
N PHE A 906 19.40 14.17 6.96
CA PHE A 906 19.40 13.23 8.08
C PHE A 906 19.51 11.76 7.61
N ARG A 907 18.84 11.39 6.52
CA ARG A 907 18.78 10.02 6.01
C ARG A 907 19.89 9.67 5.03
N GLU A 908 20.47 10.64 4.34
CA GLU A 908 21.39 10.44 3.21
C GLU A 908 22.76 11.08 3.46
N PRO A 909 23.69 10.37 4.15
CA PRO A 909 24.97 10.91 4.58
C PRO A 909 25.99 11.12 3.43
N GLY A 910 25.65 10.78 2.20
CA GLY A 910 26.55 10.78 1.05
C GLY A 910 27.30 9.45 0.88
N TRP A 911 28.18 9.45 -0.11
CA TRP A 911 29.03 8.31 -0.45
C TRP A 911 30.49 8.59 -0.12
N MET A 912 31.24 7.55 0.25
CA MET A 912 32.66 7.61 0.41
C MET A 912 33.33 6.38 -0.22
N GLY A 913 34.34 6.62 -1.04
CA GLY A 913 35.08 5.57 -1.73
C GLY A 913 36.59 5.78 -1.78
N PRO A 914 37.38 4.68 -1.91
CA PRO A 914 38.84 4.71 -1.95
C PRO A 914 39.37 5.14 -3.32
N VAL A 915 38.96 6.32 -3.77
CA VAL A 915 39.34 6.91 -5.06
C VAL A 915 40.00 8.25 -4.80
N ALA A 916 41.11 8.54 -5.51
CA ALA A 916 41.81 9.80 -5.39
C ALA A 916 41.09 10.88 -6.25
N LEU A 917 40.83 12.03 -5.64
CA LEU A 917 40.34 13.23 -6.30
C LEU A 917 41.35 14.33 -6.02
N ASP A 918 41.83 15.01 -7.06
CA ASP A 918 42.89 16.01 -6.93
C ASP A 918 42.39 17.31 -6.31
N GLN A 919 41.19 17.70 -6.64
CA GLN A 919 40.55 18.93 -6.17
C GLN A 919 39.07 18.77 -5.95
N ARG A 920 38.44 19.72 -5.29
CA ARG A 920 36.97 19.74 -5.12
C ARG A 920 36.29 19.65 -6.49
N TRP A 921 35.31 18.75 -6.61
CA TRP A 921 34.49 18.59 -7.80
C TRP A 921 33.08 19.10 -7.52
N GLN A 922 32.49 19.79 -8.50
CA GLN A 922 31.13 20.28 -8.45
C GLN A 922 30.31 19.61 -9.58
N GLY A 923 29.29 18.89 -9.21
CA GLY A 923 28.34 18.25 -10.12
C GLY A 923 27.12 19.12 -10.37
N LEU A 924 26.02 18.88 -9.68
CA LEU A 924 24.77 19.61 -9.84
C LEU A 924 24.68 20.78 -8.86
N PRO A 925 24.10 21.93 -9.28
CA PRO A 925 23.89 23.08 -8.40
C PRO A 925 22.89 22.80 -7.30
N ALA A 926 22.99 23.52 -6.19
CA ALA A 926 22.07 23.43 -5.08
C ALA A 926 20.65 23.88 -5.46
N LEU A 927 19.68 23.23 -4.86
CA LEU A 927 18.28 23.62 -4.92
C LEU A 927 17.96 24.66 -3.84
N PRO A 928 17.03 25.58 -4.09
CA PRO A 928 16.43 26.40 -3.04
C PRO A 928 15.85 25.53 -1.92
N ILE A 929 15.90 26.02 -0.69
CA ILE A 929 15.49 25.26 0.51
C ILE A 929 14.04 24.77 0.46
N GLY A 930 13.17 25.43 -0.32
CA GLY A 930 11.78 25.05 -0.51
C GLY A 930 11.52 24.00 -1.60
N LEU A 931 12.57 23.56 -2.34
CA LEU A 931 12.43 22.52 -3.36
C LEU A 931 13.01 21.19 -2.87
N VAL A 932 12.37 20.10 -3.27
CA VAL A 932 12.75 18.73 -2.94
C VAL A 932 13.10 17.96 -4.22
N PRO A 933 14.29 17.36 -4.33
CA PRO A 933 14.64 16.48 -5.44
C PRO A 933 13.96 15.13 -5.25
N ILE A 934 13.21 14.67 -6.25
CA ILE A 934 12.53 13.38 -6.23
C ILE A 934 13.39 12.33 -6.91
N SER A 935 13.80 12.59 -8.15
CA SER A 935 14.71 11.72 -8.90
C SER A 935 15.65 12.53 -9.79
N ILE A 936 16.85 12.00 -10.02
CA ILE A 936 17.85 12.56 -10.92
C ILE A 936 18.39 11.42 -11.77
N ARG A 937 18.24 11.52 -13.09
CA ARG A 937 18.57 10.44 -14.02
C ARG A 937 19.06 10.96 -15.35
N SER A 938 19.64 10.10 -16.19
CA SER A 938 19.98 10.44 -17.57
C SER A 938 18.72 10.82 -18.35
N ALA A 939 18.78 11.84 -19.17
CA ALA A 939 17.70 12.18 -20.07
C ALA A 939 17.44 11.06 -21.09
N GLN A 940 16.17 10.75 -21.34
CA GLN A 940 15.74 9.76 -22.32
C GLN A 940 14.95 10.44 -23.43
N GLY A 941 15.24 10.11 -24.71
CA GLY A 941 14.49 10.58 -25.86
C GLY A 941 15.38 10.83 -27.10
N ASP A 942 14.81 10.59 -28.29
CA ASP A 942 15.45 10.88 -29.57
C ASP A 942 15.66 12.40 -29.72
N GLY A 943 16.91 12.81 -29.96
CA GLY A 943 17.29 14.21 -30.17
C GLY A 943 17.68 14.98 -28.93
N GLN A 944 17.73 14.36 -27.72
CA GLN A 944 18.28 15.00 -26.53
C GLN A 944 19.81 14.88 -26.47
N SER A 945 20.48 15.88 -25.89
CA SER A 945 21.92 15.81 -25.64
C SER A 945 22.22 14.65 -24.70
N ASP A 946 23.15 13.78 -25.08
CA ASP A 946 23.66 12.69 -24.23
C ASP A 946 24.23 13.13 -22.88
N LYS A 947 24.36 14.43 -22.67
CA LYS A 947 24.89 15.10 -21.47
C LYS A 947 23.79 15.76 -20.61
N ALA A 948 22.53 15.71 -21.06
CA ALA A 948 21.41 16.27 -20.30
C ALA A 948 21.05 15.39 -19.12
N VAL A 949 20.85 16.02 -17.97
CA VAL A 949 20.37 15.38 -16.75
C VAL A 949 18.88 15.71 -16.56
N GLN A 950 18.06 14.69 -16.41
CA GLN A 950 16.67 14.87 -16.04
C GLN A 950 16.54 14.93 -14.53
N ILE A 951 15.94 15.99 -14.02
CA ILE A 951 15.62 16.15 -12.60
C ILE A 951 14.13 16.32 -12.40
N GLU A 952 13.58 15.51 -11.51
CA GLU A 952 12.19 15.61 -11.07
C GLU A 952 12.17 16.34 -9.72
N LEU A 953 11.43 17.43 -9.66
CA LEU A 953 11.36 18.35 -8.52
C LEU A 953 9.94 18.47 -7.99
N LEU A 954 9.82 18.54 -6.67
CA LEU A 954 8.59 18.87 -5.97
C LEU A 954 8.76 20.20 -5.23
N ASN A 955 7.78 21.09 -5.38
CA ASN A 955 7.59 22.21 -4.47
C ASN A 955 6.49 21.86 -3.44
N PRO A 956 6.82 21.31 -2.28
CA PRO A 956 5.83 20.94 -1.29
C PRO A 956 5.22 22.15 -0.57
N GLY A 957 5.85 23.31 -0.67
CA GLY A 957 5.53 24.53 0.07
C GLY A 957 4.35 25.33 -0.49
N PRO A 958 3.85 26.29 0.27
CA PRO A 958 2.73 27.15 -0.12
C PRO A 958 3.12 28.31 -1.05
N ALA A 959 4.42 28.57 -1.20
CA ALA A 959 4.93 29.68 -2.00
C ALA A 959 5.64 29.18 -3.27
N ARG A 960 5.52 29.96 -4.35
CA ARG A 960 6.29 29.71 -5.57
C ARG A 960 7.78 29.74 -5.28
N GLN A 961 8.50 28.76 -5.79
CA GLN A 961 9.97 28.66 -5.70
C GLN A 961 10.61 29.02 -7.03
N ARG A 962 11.72 29.71 -6.96
CA ARG A 962 12.48 30.13 -8.14
C ARG A 962 13.88 29.53 -8.06
N TRP A 963 14.23 28.72 -9.06
CA TRP A 963 15.55 28.10 -9.15
C TRP A 963 16.39 28.72 -10.26
N CYS A 964 17.59 29.20 -9.89
CA CYS A 964 18.61 29.77 -10.78
C CYS A 964 19.88 28.94 -10.61
N PRO A 965 20.13 27.92 -11.45
CA PRO A 965 21.29 27.03 -11.27
C PRO A 965 22.62 27.64 -11.59
N GLY A 966 22.68 28.88 -12.11
CA GLY A 966 23.89 29.59 -12.49
C GLY A 966 24.03 29.74 -14.01
N SER A 967 25.01 30.57 -14.44
CA SER A 967 25.25 30.88 -15.86
C SER A 967 25.66 29.68 -16.71
N ASP A 968 26.26 28.67 -16.07
CA ASP A 968 26.81 27.50 -16.73
C ASP A 968 25.73 26.43 -17.05
N TRP A 969 24.49 26.70 -16.63
CA TRP A 969 23.40 25.77 -16.76
C TRP A 969 22.20 26.31 -17.54
N ARG A 970 21.53 25.44 -18.28
CA ARG A 970 20.27 25.73 -18.97
C ARG A 970 19.22 24.74 -18.53
N LEU A 971 18.03 25.25 -18.30
CA LEU A 971 16.84 24.51 -17.92
C LEU A 971 15.86 24.47 -19.07
N SER A 972 15.26 23.31 -19.31
CA SER A 972 14.11 23.15 -20.20
C SER A 972 13.11 22.17 -19.60
N CYS A 973 11.85 22.28 -19.98
CA CYS A 973 10.85 21.26 -19.65
C CYS A 973 10.96 20.10 -20.64
N ALA A 974 10.75 18.89 -20.21
CA ALA A 974 10.74 17.71 -21.08
C ALA A 974 9.73 17.81 -22.25
N LYS A 975 8.73 18.70 -22.12
CA LYS A 975 7.67 18.95 -23.12
C LYS A 975 7.87 20.23 -23.97
N SER A 976 8.95 20.98 -23.76
CA SER A 976 9.21 22.26 -24.47
C SER A 976 10.70 22.44 -24.75
N SER A 977 11.01 22.92 -25.94
CA SER A 977 12.38 23.27 -26.36
C SER A 977 12.89 24.59 -25.79
N ASP A 978 12.06 25.34 -25.05
CA ASP A 978 12.45 26.65 -24.50
C ASP A 978 13.49 26.47 -23.40
N ARG A 979 14.70 26.97 -23.67
CA ARG A 979 15.83 26.96 -22.73
C ARG A 979 15.79 28.22 -21.86
N LYS A 980 15.77 28.07 -20.54
CA LYS A 980 15.73 29.15 -19.55
C LYS A 980 16.93 29.09 -18.61
N THR A 981 17.32 30.21 -18.04
CA THR A 981 18.32 30.30 -16.96
C THR A 981 17.66 30.25 -15.57
N VAL A 982 16.36 30.39 -15.53
CA VAL A 982 15.56 30.43 -14.30
C VAL A 982 14.29 29.64 -14.54
N TRP A 983 13.91 28.80 -13.57
CA TRP A 983 12.66 28.07 -13.57
C TRP A 983 11.85 28.42 -12.32
N GLU A 984 10.54 28.55 -12.49
CA GLU A 984 9.60 28.76 -11.41
C GLU A 984 8.77 27.48 -11.21
N VAL A 985 8.72 26.98 -9.98
CA VAL A 985 7.92 25.81 -9.58
C VAL A 985 6.81 26.29 -8.66
N HIS A 986 5.56 26.02 -9.05
CA HIS A 986 4.38 26.46 -8.31
C HIS A 986 4.15 25.62 -7.04
N PRO A 987 3.36 26.13 -6.08
CA PRO A 987 2.98 25.38 -4.88
C PRO A 987 2.34 24.03 -5.20
N GLY A 988 2.84 22.94 -4.59
CA GLY A 988 2.35 21.58 -4.81
C GLY A 988 2.67 20.99 -6.19
N GLU A 989 3.46 21.68 -7.02
CA GLU A 989 3.82 21.21 -8.37
C GLU A 989 4.91 20.14 -8.29
N LEU A 990 4.68 19.03 -8.98
CA LEU A 990 5.68 18.05 -9.36
C LEU A 990 6.05 18.29 -10.82
N THR A 991 7.31 18.59 -11.09
CA THR A 991 7.78 18.97 -12.43
C THR A 991 9.06 18.25 -12.81
N THR A 992 9.19 17.92 -14.08
CA THR A 992 10.39 17.28 -14.65
C THR A 992 11.11 18.26 -15.55
N LEU A 993 12.36 18.54 -15.21
CA LEU A 993 13.24 19.47 -15.94
C LEU A 993 14.43 18.74 -16.54
N LEU A 994 14.89 19.23 -17.67
CA LEU A 994 16.17 18.89 -18.25
C LEU A 994 17.19 19.97 -17.90
N LEU A 995 18.34 19.55 -17.38
CA LEU A 995 19.45 20.39 -16.96
C LEU A 995 20.67 20.09 -17.83
N GLU A 996 21.13 21.07 -18.59
CA GLU A 996 22.27 20.94 -19.48
C GLU A 996 23.41 21.89 -19.03
N ASN A 997 24.63 21.36 -18.94
CA ASN A 997 25.80 22.17 -18.69
C ASN A 997 26.34 22.78 -20.00
N VAL A 998 26.38 24.10 -20.08
CA VAL A 998 26.80 24.85 -21.29
C VAL A 998 28.29 24.76 -21.55
N GLN A 999 29.10 24.55 -20.51
CA GLN A 999 30.59 24.47 -20.66
C GLN A 999 31.04 23.10 -21.14
N SER A 1000 30.20 22.08 -21.10
CA SER A 1000 30.53 20.75 -21.55
C SER A 1000 30.05 20.44 -22.98
N SER A 1001 29.49 21.42 -23.68
CA SER A 1001 29.01 21.31 -25.08
C SER A 1001 30.11 21.57 -26.13
#